data_00c1ba28b60a37be95710279c65dbc84
#
_entry.id   00c1ba28b60a37be95710279c65dbc84
#
_cell.length_a   1.000
_cell.length_b   1.000
_cell.length_c   1.000
_cell.angle_alpha   90.00
_cell.angle_beta   90.00
_cell.angle_gamma   90.00
#
_symmetry.space_group_name_H-M   'P 1'
#
loop_
_entity.id
_entity.type
_entity.pdbx_description
1 polymer ?
#
loop_
_entity_poly.entity_id
_entity_poly.type
_entity_poly.pdbx_seq_one_letter_code
_entity_poly.pdbx_strand_id
1 'polypeptide(L)'
;MKEEKVITFDVWDTLIKRKCHPEEIKKYITTYILITYFNNIKEEEKDEYKLYYKRLKIEDDEYKKNTECNIYTVFERLLDEILIDKKDIKKIVKDLVDKETEREIKVTYVNPDILKILKQYKDNKKYCISDFYMGEKELSKILKHHDLLKYFTKIYSSMDVLKTKRNNGEIFKYFSKVEKIDLNNIIHVGDNQISDIDIPKSLGIETIKIENVSKYNLEKDKLNLGLESIKKLGSEAKDKTYNIGVDLAPLAYFFIYDNIKTAYSLGYDKIYYQTREGETFIKFHDLITKDNIFDFKMDSEILEVSRVATFTPSLERIDTGNLLRLWAQYREQSLKSLFKTLNIDIKEYKEKIKEYNLTEDEVIANPQFDFRLWSFLEDEEVSKKLESERVKKKEELIKYFETKISKTDKKIYLTDIGWRGTIQDNIAYIFKDKQIDGYYISLYEYYNYQPKNTRKFALITDKEFLYDTFQYLITFLENCFTPATGSVIGYKDKKAIRKVITNEKAFNEKHISDIQEGMMDGIKKINEYMKYRSVFKEDYTKYIEYILTEIKCKPSKEIVDVYTSIVQNDIFGTGDVISKNKNISFLQKLNPFYIRKRLRDEIWKEVIVKKYNLNFYYAVYKVLIKLKRIIKKEAKK
;
A
#
# COMPACT_ATOMS: atom_id res chain seq x y z
N MET A 1 52.86 -37.53 -19.57
CA MET A 1 52.42 -36.14 -19.27
C MET A 1 51.42 -36.23 -18.13
N LYS A 2 51.57 -35.50 -17.02
CA LYS A 2 50.48 -35.39 -16.03
C LYS A 2 49.31 -34.72 -16.76
N GLU A 3 48.18 -35.43 -16.85
CA GLU A 3 46.97 -34.81 -17.39
C GLU A 3 46.64 -33.57 -16.56
N GLU A 4 46.34 -32.48 -17.27
CA GLU A 4 46.10 -31.17 -16.65
C GLU A 4 44.75 -31.21 -15.88
N LYS A 5 44.78 -30.94 -14.57
CA LYS A 5 43.55 -30.92 -13.74
C LYS A 5 42.57 -29.87 -14.22
N VAL A 6 41.33 -30.25 -14.30
CA VAL A 6 40.19 -29.36 -14.62
C VAL A 6 39.48 -28.94 -13.33
N ILE A 7 39.07 -27.67 -13.25
CA ILE A 7 38.38 -27.14 -12.08
C ILE A 7 36.89 -26.95 -12.39
N THR A 8 36.04 -27.51 -11.55
CA THR A 8 34.62 -27.30 -11.63
C THR A 8 34.10 -26.51 -10.41
N PHE A 9 33.14 -25.63 -10.60
CA PHE A 9 32.64 -24.75 -9.57
C PHE A 9 31.13 -24.91 -9.45
N ASP A 10 30.62 -25.01 -8.22
CA ASP A 10 29.23 -24.70 -7.97
C ASP A 10 28.97 -23.21 -8.16
N VAL A 11 27.71 -22.80 -8.40
CA VAL A 11 27.34 -21.41 -8.69
C VAL A 11 26.86 -20.69 -7.44
N TRP A 12 25.83 -21.26 -6.80
CA TRP A 12 25.14 -20.61 -5.71
C TRP A 12 25.91 -20.76 -4.40
N ASP A 13 25.98 -19.66 -3.64
CA ASP A 13 26.75 -19.57 -2.37
C ASP A 13 28.24 -19.87 -2.52
N THR A 14 28.67 -20.28 -3.70
CA THR A 14 30.07 -20.52 -4.11
C THR A 14 30.61 -19.38 -4.93
N LEU A 15 30.20 -19.19 -6.20
CA LEU A 15 30.61 -18.10 -7.08
C LEU A 15 29.91 -16.79 -6.74
N ILE A 16 28.61 -16.86 -6.52
CA ILE A 16 27.72 -15.74 -6.20
C ILE A 16 26.92 -16.03 -4.95
N LYS A 17 26.63 -14.98 -4.19
CA LYS A 17 25.79 -15.01 -2.98
C LYS A 17 24.59 -14.09 -3.15
N ARG A 18 23.47 -14.39 -2.47
CA ARG A 18 22.27 -13.54 -2.45
C ARG A 18 22.28 -12.57 -1.29
N LYS A 19 21.61 -11.43 -1.45
CA LYS A 19 21.31 -10.44 -0.40
C LYS A 19 19.99 -10.74 0.33
N CYS A 20 19.25 -11.76 -0.12
CA CYS A 20 17.97 -12.19 0.45
C CYS A 20 17.84 -13.72 0.39
N HIS A 21 16.87 -14.26 1.13
CA HIS A 21 16.53 -15.68 1.03
C HIS A 21 15.98 -16.01 -0.38
N PRO A 22 16.28 -17.18 -0.95
CA PRO A 22 15.82 -17.58 -2.30
C PRO A 22 14.29 -17.46 -2.48
N GLU A 23 13.51 -17.75 -1.44
CA GLU A 23 12.05 -17.65 -1.48
C GLU A 23 11.53 -16.23 -1.73
N GLU A 24 12.32 -15.18 -1.42
CA GLU A 24 11.94 -13.79 -1.72
C GLU A 24 11.86 -13.52 -3.23
N ILE A 25 12.60 -14.29 -4.02
CA ILE A 25 12.58 -14.19 -5.48
C ILE A 25 11.27 -14.79 -6.00
N LYS A 26 10.89 -15.96 -5.50
CA LYS A 26 9.63 -16.61 -5.87
C LYS A 26 8.41 -15.77 -5.48
N LYS A 27 8.43 -15.15 -4.29
CA LYS A 27 7.40 -14.20 -3.86
C LYS A 27 7.33 -12.98 -4.77
N TYR A 28 8.49 -12.43 -5.14
CA TYR A 28 8.55 -11.29 -6.08
C TYR A 28 7.88 -11.64 -7.41
N ILE A 29 8.20 -12.80 -7.99
CA ILE A 29 7.59 -13.24 -9.25
C ILE A 29 6.10 -13.51 -9.09
N THR A 30 5.66 -14.04 -7.96
CA THR A 30 4.24 -14.21 -7.67
C THR A 30 3.49 -12.88 -7.71
N THR A 31 4.02 -11.85 -7.04
CA THR A 31 3.46 -10.50 -7.10
C THR A 31 3.51 -9.94 -8.53
N TYR A 32 4.63 -10.13 -9.25
CA TYR A 32 4.76 -9.70 -10.65
C TYR A 32 3.70 -10.33 -11.55
N ILE A 33 3.45 -11.64 -11.45
CA ILE A 33 2.37 -12.34 -12.19
C ILE A 33 1.03 -11.67 -11.89
N LEU A 34 0.73 -11.49 -10.60
CA LEU A 34 -0.57 -10.94 -10.18
C LEU A 34 -0.81 -9.53 -10.74
N ILE A 35 0.16 -8.64 -10.63
CA ILE A 35 -0.03 -7.23 -11.05
C ILE A 35 0.05 -7.04 -12.56
N THR A 36 0.90 -7.82 -13.27
CA THR A 36 1.11 -7.66 -14.71
C THR A 36 0.01 -8.31 -15.53
N TYR A 37 -0.45 -9.49 -15.10
CA TYR A 37 -1.46 -10.26 -15.82
C TYR A 37 -2.84 -10.24 -15.15
N PHE A 38 -3.08 -9.29 -14.23
CA PHE A 38 -4.26 -9.19 -13.38
C PHE A 38 -5.59 -9.40 -14.10
N ASN A 39 -5.75 -8.77 -15.28
CA ASN A 39 -7.00 -8.84 -16.06
C ASN A 39 -7.20 -10.20 -16.76
N ASN A 40 -6.15 -11.02 -16.88
CA ASN A 40 -6.19 -12.35 -17.48
C ASN A 40 -6.16 -13.47 -16.44
N ILE A 41 -6.06 -13.17 -15.16
CA ILE A 41 -6.11 -14.15 -14.08
C ILE A 41 -7.57 -14.37 -13.66
N LYS A 42 -7.97 -15.64 -13.46
CA LYS A 42 -9.27 -16.02 -12.91
C LYS A 42 -9.50 -15.35 -11.56
N GLU A 43 -10.71 -14.90 -11.27
CA GLU A 43 -11.01 -14.11 -10.06
C GLU A 43 -10.64 -14.86 -8.77
N GLU A 44 -10.96 -16.17 -8.72
CA GLU A 44 -10.65 -17.04 -7.58
C GLU A 44 -9.15 -17.30 -7.37
N GLU A 45 -8.30 -16.93 -8.34
CA GLU A 45 -6.85 -17.10 -8.28
C GLU A 45 -6.10 -15.79 -7.97
N LYS A 46 -6.80 -14.68 -7.79
CA LYS A 46 -6.21 -13.36 -7.50
C LYS A 46 -5.80 -13.19 -6.04
N ASP A 47 -4.96 -14.09 -5.57
CA ASP A 47 -4.42 -14.10 -4.22
C ASP A 47 -2.93 -14.45 -4.24
N GLU A 48 -2.08 -13.62 -3.58
CA GLU A 48 -0.62 -13.78 -3.60
C GLU A 48 -0.18 -15.10 -2.95
N TYR A 49 -0.77 -15.47 -1.80
CA TYR A 49 -0.42 -16.72 -1.13
C TYR A 49 -0.87 -17.94 -1.91
N LYS A 50 -2.07 -17.90 -2.47
CA LYS A 50 -2.60 -19.00 -3.28
C LYS A 50 -1.72 -19.26 -4.50
N LEU A 51 -1.33 -18.20 -5.23
CA LEU A 51 -0.42 -18.33 -6.38
C LEU A 51 0.95 -18.85 -5.97
N TYR A 52 1.51 -18.34 -4.88
CA TYR A 52 2.80 -18.75 -4.37
C TYR A 52 2.83 -20.24 -3.97
N TYR A 53 1.86 -20.69 -3.17
CA TYR A 53 1.79 -22.11 -2.76
C TYR A 53 1.46 -23.04 -3.94
N LYS A 54 0.69 -22.57 -4.93
CA LYS A 54 0.45 -23.32 -6.16
C LYS A 54 1.75 -23.54 -6.93
N ARG A 55 2.56 -22.50 -7.07
CA ARG A 55 3.90 -22.62 -7.66
C ARG A 55 4.77 -23.63 -6.92
N LEU A 56 4.88 -23.54 -5.60
CA LEU A 56 5.67 -24.47 -4.81
C LEU A 56 5.21 -25.92 -4.95
N LYS A 57 3.90 -26.14 -5.02
CA LYS A 57 3.35 -27.48 -5.26
C LYS A 57 3.74 -28.03 -6.62
N ILE A 58 3.68 -27.21 -7.67
CA ILE A 58 4.09 -27.62 -9.02
C ILE A 58 5.58 -27.94 -9.05
N GLU A 59 6.42 -27.14 -8.40
CA GLU A 59 7.86 -27.39 -8.27
C GLU A 59 8.14 -28.75 -7.59
N ASP A 60 7.46 -29.04 -6.47
CA ASP A 60 7.58 -30.31 -5.75
C ASP A 60 7.14 -31.52 -6.60
N ASP A 61 6.04 -31.38 -7.34
CA ASP A 61 5.56 -32.43 -8.26
C ASP A 61 6.56 -32.68 -9.40
N GLU A 62 7.17 -31.64 -9.97
CA GLU A 62 8.21 -31.78 -11.01
C GLU A 62 9.49 -32.47 -10.44
N TYR A 63 9.91 -32.07 -9.25
CA TYR A 63 11.03 -32.71 -8.55
C TYR A 63 10.81 -34.22 -8.33
N LYS A 64 9.62 -34.61 -7.87
CA LYS A 64 9.27 -35.99 -7.64
C LYS A 64 9.25 -36.82 -8.94
N LYS A 65 8.86 -36.21 -10.03
CA LYS A 65 8.71 -36.87 -11.33
C LYS A 65 10.03 -37.00 -12.09
N ASN A 66 10.87 -35.93 -12.07
CA ASN A 66 11.99 -35.79 -13.00
C ASN A 66 13.36 -35.71 -12.31
N THR A 67 13.46 -35.86 -10.98
CA THR A 67 14.68 -35.64 -10.17
C THR A 67 15.20 -34.20 -10.18
N GLU A 68 14.72 -33.35 -11.09
CA GLU A 68 15.01 -31.92 -11.17
C GLU A 68 13.80 -31.16 -11.71
N CYS A 69 13.71 -29.89 -11.32
CA CYS A 69 12.66 -28.98 -11.70
C CYS A 69 13.08 -28.10 -12.89
N ASN A 70 12.18 -27.90 -13.83
CA ASN A 70 12.37 -27.00 -14.98
C ASN A 70 11.45 -25.78 -14.85
N ILE A 71 12.06 -24.58 -14.73
CA ILE A 71 11.30 -23.35 -14.52
C ILE A 71 10.30 -23.05 -15.63
N TYR A 72 10.61 -23.40 -16.89
CA TYR A 72 9.69 -23.21 -18.01
C TYR A 72 8.43 -24.09 -17.86
N THR A 73 8.61 -25.35 -17.48
CA THR A 73 7.49 -26.27 -17.22
C THR A 73 6.68 -25.82 -16.01
N VAL A 74 7.31 -25.34 -14.96
CA VAL A 74 6.63 -24.82 -13.77
C VAL A 74 5.72 -23.65 -14.14
N PHE A 75 6.24 -22.67 -14.85
CA PHE A 75 5.41 -21.53 -15.27
C PHE A 75 4.35 -21.91 -16.29
N GLU A 76 4.63 -22.81 -17.22
CA GLU A 76 3.62 -23.27 -18.18
C GLU A 76 2.44 -23.93 -17.45
N ARG A 77 2.70 -24.84 -16.51
CA ARG A 77 1.66 -25.47 -15.68
C ARG A 77 0.91 -24.48 -14.82
N LEU A 78 1.63 -23.56 -14.15
CA LEU A 78 1.02 -22.53 -13.31
C LEU A 78 0.07 -21.65 -14.13
N LEU A 79 0.51 -21.16 -15.26
CA LEU A 79 -0.28 -20.27 -16.13
C LEU A 79 -1.48 -21.00 -16.73
N ASP A 80 -1.33 -22.27 -17.10
CA ASP A 80 -2.45 -23.09 -17.59
C ASP A 80 -3.57 -23.22 -16.56
N GLU A 81 -3.24 -23.27 -15.29
CA GLU A 81 -4.24 -23.34 -14.23
C GLU A 81 -4.91 -22.00 -13.93
N ILE A 82 -4.18 -20.89 -13.97
CA ILE A 82 -4.65 -19.59 -13.45
C ILE A 82 -5.21 -18.65 -14.50
N LEU A 83 -4.78 -18.76 -15.79
CA LEU A 83 -5.20 -17.81 -16.84
C LEU A 83 -6.58 -18.13 -17.43
N ILE A 84 -7.29 -17.05 -17.79
CA ILE A 84 -8.54 -17.08 -18.55
C ILE A 84 -8.24 -17.33 -20.05
N ASP A 85 -7.41 -16.49 -20.66
CA ASP A 85 -6.95 -16.64 -22.05
C ASP A 85 -5.51 -17.19 -22.06
N LYS A 86 -5.33 -18.31 -22.75
CA LYS A 86 -4.09 -19.09 -22.77
C LYS A 86 -3.28 -18.94 -24.07
N LYS A 87 -3.72 -18.08 -25.00
CA LYS A 87 -3.10 -17.98 -26.34
C LYS A 87 -1.60 -17.64 -26.30
N ASP A 88 -1.18 -16.81 -25.35
CA ASP A 88 0.18 -16.30 -25.26
C ASP A 88 1.03 -16.97 -24.17
N ILE A 89 0.63 -18.14 -23.63
CA ILE A 89 1.32 -18.79 -22.51
C ILE A 89 2.85 -18.85 -22.73
N LYS A 90 3.31 -19.32 -23.90
CA LYS A 90 4.75 -19.43 -24.19
C LYS A 90 5.50 -18.10 -24.11
N LYS A 91 4.85 -17.02 -24.53
CA LYS A 91 5.42 -15.66 -24.46
C LYS A 91 5.47 -15.20 -22.99
N ILE A 92 4.41 -15.45 -22.23
CA ILE A 92 4.33 -15.12 -20.81
C ILE A 92 5.37 -15.93 -20.01
N VAL A 93 5.50 -17.24 -20.26
CA VAL A 93 6.53 -18.08 -19.64
C VAL A 93 7.93 -17.49 -19.85
N LYS A 94 8.23 -17.10 -21.09
CA LYS A 94 9.54 -16.47 -21.38
C LYS A 94 9.73 -15.17 -20.61
N ASP A 95 8.71 -14.31 -20.54
CA ASP A 95 8.74 -13.07 -19.77
C ASP A 95 9.00 -13.35 -18.29
N LEU A 96 8.32 -14.32 -17.69
CA LEU A 96 8.49 -14.69 -16.29
C LEU A 96 9.90 -15.23 -15.99
N VAL A 97 10.45 -16.08 -16.87
CA VAL A 97 11.82 -16.60 -16.71
C VAL A 97 12.86 -15.47 -16.85
N ASP A 98 12.67 -14.58 -17.82
CA ASP A 98 13.55 -13.42 -17.99
C ASP A 98 13.46 -12.51 -16.75
N LYS A 99 12.23 -12.25 -16.22
CA LYS A 99 12.02 -11.44 -15.03
C LYS A 99 12.62 -12.07 -13.76
N GLU A 100 12.51 -13.38 -13.59
CA GLU A 100 13.14 -14.07 -12.45
C GLU A 100 14.67 -14.02 -12.53
N THR A 101 15.21 -14.17 -13.75
CA THR A 101 16.65 -14.01 -14.00
C THR A 101 17.13 -12.58 -13.69
N GLU A 102 16.38 -11.55 -14.10
CA GLU A 102 16.67 -10.15 -13.75
C GLU A 102 16.62 -9.91 -12.23
N ARG A 103 15.67 -10.53 -11.54
CA ARG A 103 15.57 -10.43 -10.08
C ARG A 103 16.76 -11.08 -9.40
N GLU A 104 17.18 -12.28 -9.84
CA GLU A 104 18.42 -12.92 -9.37
C GLU A 104 19.64 -12.02 -9.55
N ILE A 105 19.78 -11.39 -10.70
CA ILE A 105 20.87 -10.44 -10.97
C ILE A 105 20.87 -9.28 -9.96
N LYS A 106 19.71 -8.70 -9.68
CA LYS A 106 19.59 -7.55 -8.74
C LYS A 106 19.95 -7.90 -7.30
N VAL A 107 19.66 -9.12 -6.88
CA VAL A 107 19.80 -9.51 -5.46
C VAL A 107 21.10 -10.26 -5.19
N THR A 108 21.91 -10.57 -6.21
CA THR A 108 23.17 -11.31 -6.08
C THR A 108 24.40 -10.40 -6.06
N TYR A 109 25.51 -10.94 -5.58
CA TYR A 109 26.83 -10.33 -5.61
C TYR A 109 27.91 -11.42 -5.67
N VAL A 110 29.09 -11.06 -6.19
CA VAL A 110 30.24 -11.98 -6.28
C VAL A 110 30.73 -12.34 -4.87
N ASN A 111 30.98 -13.63 -4.63
CA ASN A 111 31.64 -14.07 -3.41
C ASN A 111 33.12 -13.61 -3.43
N PRO A 112 33.58 -12.75 -2.49
CA PRO A 112 34.94 -12.22 -2.53
C PRO A 112 36.02 -13.30 -2.42
N ASP A 113 35.73 -14.41 -1.73
CA ASP A 113 36.73 -15.47 -1.51
C ASP A 113 37.02 -16.27 -2.76
N ILE A 114 36.05 -16.37 -3.70
CA ILE A 114 36.18 -17.12 -4.92
C ILE A 114 37.24 -16.51 -5.85
N LEU A 115 37.44 -15.18 -5.78
CA LEU A 115 38.42 -14.49 -6.65
C LEU A 115 39.86 -14.96 -6.41
N LYS A 116 40.17 -15.37 -5.19
CA LYS A 116 41.48 -15.93 -4.84
C LYS A 116 41.69 -17.29 -5.51
N ILE A 117 40.67 -18.14 -5.48
CA ILE A 117 40.70 -19.47 -6.10
C ILE A 117 40.76 -19.37 -7.62
N LEU A 118 39.99 -18.45 -8.22
CA LEU A 118 40.05 -18.21 -9.67
C LEU A 118 41.44 -17.76 -10.13
N LYS A 119 42.15 -16.96 -9.32
CA LYS A 119 43.55 -16.55 -9.58
C LYS A 119 44.55 -17.71 -9.41
N GLN A 120 44.36 -18.53 -8.36
CA GLN A 120 45.23 -19.67 -8.09
C GLN A 120 45.24 -20.67 -9.26
N TYR A 121 44.08 -20.89 -9.87
CA TYR A 121 43.89 -21.84 -10.98
C TYR A 121 43.74 -21.11 -12.33
N LYS A 122 44.42 -19.97 -12.55
CA LYS A 122 44.25 -19.13 -13.74
C LYS A 122 44.41 -19.89 -15.05
N ASP A 123 45.37 -20.81 -15.10
CA ASP A 123 45.80 -21.55 -16.31
C ASP A 123 44.96 -22.82 -16.57
N ASN A 124 44.17 -23.27 -15.59
CA ASN A 124 43.36 -24.47 -15.72
C ASN A 124 42.02 -24.17 -16.45
N LYS A 125 41.53 -25.15 -17.22
CA LYS A 125 40.18 -25.12 -17.75
C LYS A 125 39.15 -25.13 -16.59
N LYS A 126 38.13 -24.28 -16.67
CA LYS A 126 37.13 -24.11 -15.66
C LYS A 126 35.72 -24.31 -16.22
N TYR A 127 34.87 -24.98 -15.44
CA TYR A 127 33.45 -25.24 -15.76
C TYR A 127 32.60 -24.93 -14.55
N CYS A 128 31.31 -24.60 -14.79
CA CYS A 128 30.32 -24.56 -13.72
C CYS A 128 29.49 -25.85 -13.73
N ILE A 129 29.18 -26.40 -12.54
CA ILE A 129 28.27 -27.51 -12.35
C ILE A 129 27.29 -27.12 -11.23
N SER A 130 26.03 -26.91 -11.56
CA SER A 130 25.03 -26.36 -10.64
C SER A 130 23.76 -27.20 -10.63
N ASP A 131 23.30 -27.57 -9.43
CA ASP A 131 21.95 -28.08 -9.23
C ASP A 131 21.00 -26.89 -9.08
N PHE A 132 20.25 -26.56 -10.15
CA PHE A 132 19.39 -25.41 -10.17
C PHE A 132 18.28 -25.52 -11.25
N TYR A 133 17.09 -25.01 -10.95
CA TYR A 133 15.91 -25.06 -11.82
C TYR A 133 15.98 -24.13 -13.05
N MET A 134 17.08 -23.33 -13.20
CA MET A 134 17.41 -22.55 -14.39
C MET A 134 18.57 -23.18 -15.14
N GLY A 135 18.57 -23.06 -16.47
CA GLY A 135 19.58 -23.64 -17.33
C GLY A 135 20.82 -22.80 -17.57
N GLU A 136 21.71 -23.31 -18.42
CA GLU A 136 22.95 -22.64 -18.86
C GLU A 136 22.69 -21.21 -19.35
N LYS A 137 21.59 -21.01 -20.08
CA LYS A 137 21.26 -19.71 -20.68
C LYS A 137 21.02 -18.63 -19.62
N GLU A 138 20.24 -18.93 -18.60
CA GLU A 138 19.90 -18.00 -17.50
C GLU A 138 21.11 -17.81 -16.58
N LEU A 139 21.80 -18.88 -16.20
CA LEU A 139 23.01 -18.83 -15.40
C LEU A 139 24.11 -18.02 -16.11
N SER A 140 24.24 -18.13 -17.44
CA SER A 140 25.18 -17.36 -18.25
C SER A 140 24.88 -15.86 -18.18
N LYS A 141 23.59 -15.44 -18.20
CA LYS A 141 23.20 -14.03 -18.03
C LYS A 141 23.62 -13.49 -16.67
N ILE A 142 23.37 -14.27 -15.60
CA ILE A 142 23.71 -13.90 -14.22
C ILE A 142 25.23 -13.79 -14.06
N LEU A 143 25.99 -14.79 -14.47
CA LEU A 143 27.46 -14.78 -14.37
C LEU A 143 28.09 -13.71 -15.26
N LYS A 144 27.53 -13.41 -16.43
CA LYS A 144 27.97 -12.32 -17.30
C LYS A 144 27.81 -10.96 -16.64
N HIS A 145 26.68 -10.71 -15.97
CA HIS A 145 26.44 -9.47 -15.22
C HIS A 145 27.52 -9.23 -14.15
N HIS A 146 27.95 -10.29 -13.49
CA HIS A 146 28.96 -10.26 -12.44
C HIS A 146 30.43 -10.35 -12.98
N ASP A 147 30.63 -10.28 -14.28
CA ASP A 147 31.94 -10.39 -14.94
C ASP A 147 32.67 -11.73 -14.65
N LEU A 148 31.93 -12.78 -14.30
CA LEU A 148 32.43 -14.11 -13.99
C LEU A 148 32.43 -15.06 -15.20
N LEU A 149 31.50 -14.90 -16.14
CA LEU A 149 31.31 -15.85 -17.25
C LEU A 149 32.62 -16.07 -18.07
N LYS A 150 33.46 -15.05 -18.18
CA LYS A 150 34.75 -15.09 -18.92
C LYS A 150 35.72 -16.13 -18.39
N TYR A 151 35.59 -16.60 -17.18
CA TYR A 151 36.46 -17.60 -16.56
C TYR A 151 36.09 -19.05 -16.92
N PHE A 152 34.89 -19.28 -17.45
CA PHE A 152 34.35 -20.61 -17.64
C PHE A 152 34.19 -20.99 -19.10
N THR A 153 34.59 -22.21 -19.42
CA THR A 153 34.43 -22.81 -20.75
C THR A 153 32.98 -23.13 -21.04
N LYS A 154 32.26 -23.67 -20.04
CA LYS A 154 30.84 -24.06 -20.15
C LYS A 154 30.20 -24.18 -18.78
N ILE A 155 28.87 -24.07 -18.76
CA ILE A 155 28.00 -24.28 -17.58
C ILE A 155 27.19 -25.55 -17.80
N TYR A 156 27.15 -26.40 -16.80
CA TYR A 156 26.29 -27.57 -16.72
C TYR A 156 25.27 -27.35 -15.61
N SER A 157 24.00 -27.21 -15.99
CA SER A 157 22.87 -27.13 -15.05
C SER A 157 22.14 -28.45 -14.99
N SER A 158 21.73 -28.85 -13.80
CA SER A 158 20.88 -30.04 -13.60
C SER A 158 19.58 -29.96 -14.40
N MET A 159 19.00 -28.77 -14.58
CA MET A 159 17.80 -28.56 -15.40
C MET A 159 18.01 -28.98 -16.86
N ASP A 160 19.17 -28.67 -17.45
CA ASP A 160 19.41 -28.96 -18.88
C ASP A 160 19.67 -30.44 -19.14
N VAL A 161 20.31 -31.13 -18.17
CA VAL A 161 20.77 -32.52 -18.37
C VAL A 161 19.94 -33.53 -17.59
N LEU A 162 19.00 -33.09 -16.77
CA LEU A 162 18.15 -33.92 -15.87
C LEU A 162 18.98 -34.87 -14.99
N LYS A 163 20.13 -34.39 -14.52
CA LYS A 163 21.05 -35.09 -13.64
C LYS A 163 21.55 -34.13 -12.58
N THR A 164 21.56 -34.57 -11.32
CA THR A 164 21.94 -33.76 -10.19
C THR A 164 23.22 -34.21 -9.53
N LYS A 165 23.85 -33.33 -8.75
CA LYS A 165 24.97 -33.69 -7.86
C LYS A 165 24.49 -34.61 -6.75
N ARG A 166 23.30 -34.34 -6.20
CA ARG A 166 22.73 -35.14 -5.06
C ARG A 166 22.36 -36.55 -5.40
N ASN A 167 21.98 -36.85 -6.64
CA ASN A 167 21.69 -38.22 -7.08
C ASN A 167 22.99 -38.92 -7.44
N ASN A 168 23.74 -39.42 -6.43
CA ASN A 168 24.99 -40.19 -6.59
C ASN A 168 25.98 -39.50 -7.57
N GLY A 169 26.00 -38.20 -7.68
CA GLY A 169 26.90 -37.44 -8.53
C GLY A 169 26.71 -37.68 -10.04
N GLU A 170 25.51 -37.99 -10.47
CA GLU A 170 25.23 -38.28 -11.90
C GLU A 170 25.63 -37.18 -12.84
N ILE A 171 25.54 -35.90 -12.42
CA ILE A 171 25.95 -34.78 -13.24
C ILE A 171 27.50 -34.78 -13.45
N PHE A 172 28.29 -35.18 -12.46
CA PHE A 172 29.75 -35.29 -12.59
C PHE A 172 30.13 -36.42 -13.56
N LYS A 173 29.44 -37.60 -13.49
CA LYS A 173 29.64 -38.72 -14.41
C LYS A 173 29.25 -38.31 -15.84
N TYR A 174 28.17 -37.55 -16.00
CA TYR A 174 27.74 -37.01 -17.29
C TYR A 174 28.79 -36.03 -17.84
N PHE A 175 29.26 -35.06 -17.02
CA PHE A 175 30.30 -34.12 -17.36
C PHE A 175 31.58 -34.83 -17.81
N SER A 176 32.07 -35.79 -16.99
CA SER A 176 33.27 -36.57 -17.30
C SER A 176 33.16 -37.26 -18.68
N LYS A 177 31.99 -37.85 -18.96
CA LYS A 177 31.76 -38.53 -20.25
C LYS A 177 31.73 -37.57 -21.43
N VAL A 178 31.06 -36.44 -21.29
CA VAL A 178 30.90 -35.44 -22.39
C VAL A 178 32.21 -34.71 -22.71
N GLU A 179 32.91 -34.28 -21.67
CA GLU A 179 34.18 -33.55 -21.83
C GLU A 179 35.38 -34.49 -21.99
N LYS A 180 35.19 -35.81 -21.83
CA LYS A 180 36.24 -36.88 -21.88
C LYS A 180 37.36 -36.59 -20.88
N ILE A 181 36.99 -36.28 -19.64
CA ILE A 181 37.88 -36.00 -18.51
C ILE A 181 37.68 -37.07 -17.46
N ASP A 182 38.79 -37.69 -17.00
CA ASP A 182 38.72 -38.63 -15.89
C ASP A 182 38.30 -37.93 -14.60
N LEU A 183 37.45 -38.57 -13.80
CA LEU A 183 36.95 -38.02 -12.54
C LEU A 183 38.08 -37.68 -11.55
N ASN A 184 39.17 -38.46 -11.54
CA ASN A 184 40.36 -38.16 -10.73
C ASN A 184 41.15 -36.94 -11.15
N ASN A 185 40.92 -36.43 -12.38
CA ASN A 185 41.50 -35.21 -12.89
C ASN A 185 40.63 -33.97 -12.66
N ILE A 186 39.56 -34.10 -11.85
CA ILE A 186 38.66 -32.99 -11.52
C ILE A 186 38.95 -32.51 -10.10
N ILE A 187 38.98 -31.19 -9.92
CA ILE A 187 38.85 -30.53 -8.62
C ILE A 187 37.50 -29.80 -8.60
N HIS A 188 36.63 -30.14 -7.67
CA HIS A 188 35.36 -29.46 -7.51
C HIS A 188 35.38 -28.45 -6.35
N VAL A 189 34.90 -27.24 -6.58
CA VAL A 189 34.82 -26.14 -5.60
C VAL A 189 33.38 -25.87 -5.31
N GLY A 190 32.95 -25.98 -4.04
CA GLY A 190 31.59 -25.76 -3.64
C GLY A 190 31.41 -25.54 -2.13
N ASP A 191 30.21 -25.19 -1.71
CA ASP A 191 29.90 -24.88 -0.31
C ASP A 191 29.12 -26.00 0.41
N ASN A 192 28.30 -26.77 -0.33
CA ASN A 192 27.42 -27.75 0.25
C ASN A 192 28.18 -29.04 0.62
N GLN A 193 28.12 -29.43 1.92
CA GLN A 193 28.84 -30.60 2.42
C GLN A 193 28.52 -31.89 1.68
N ILE A 194 27.26 -32.12 1.33
CA ILE A 194 26.83 -33.36 0.69
C ILE A 194 27.10 -33.33 -0.81
N SER A 195 26.50 -32.36 -1.51
CA SER A 195 26.50 -32.32 -2.98
C SER A 195 27.83 -31.89 -3.60
N ASP A 196 28.65 -31.07 -2.88
CA ASP A 196 29.88 -30.52 -3.44
C ASP A 196 31.15 -31.12 -2.82
N ILE A 197 31.02 -31.81 -1.66
CA ILE A 197 32.20 -32.36 -0.97
C ILE A 197 32.13 -33.89 -0.88
N ASP A 198 31.11 -34.44 -0.18
CA ASP A 198 31.11 -35.85 0.14
C ASP A 198 30.83 -36.75 -1.10
N ILE A 199 29.84 -36.38 -1.90
CA ILE A 199 29.51 -37.13 -3.14
C ILE A 199 30.66 -37.06 -4.16
N PRO A 200 31.20 -35.91 -4.52
CA PRO A 200 32.36 -35.86 -5.45
C PRO A 200 33.58 -36.65 -4.95
N LYS A 201 33.89 -36.56 -3.63
CA LYS A 201 34.97 -37.36 -3.04
C LYS A 201 34.73 -38.89 -3.22
N SER A 202 33.49 -39.34 -3.03
CA SER A 202 33.15 -40.78 -3.22
C SER A 202 33.36 -41.24 -4.68
N LEU A 203 33.39 -40.29 -5.62
CA LEU A 203 33.66 -40.56 -7.05
C LEU A 203 35.14 -40.39 -7.43
N GLY A 204 36.06 -40.10 -6.50
CA GLY A 204 37.46 -39.85 -6.75
C GLY A 204 37.81 -38.40 -7.13
N ILE A 205 36.85 -37.49 -7.07
CA ILE A 205 37.04 -36.08 -7.38
C ILE A 205 37.65 -35.34 -6.17
N GLU A 206 38.73 -34.58 -6.39
CA GLU A 206 39.30 -33.68 -5.37
C GLU A 206 38.33 -32.53 -5.09
N THR A 207 38.19 -32.10 -3.83
CA THR A 207 37.23 -31.05 -3.48
C THR A 207 37.88 -29.93 -2.70
N ILE A 208 37.40 -28.70 -2.93
CA ILE A 208 37.75 -27.49 -2.16
C ILE A 208 36.43 -26.94 -1.59
N LYS A 209 36.30 -26.94 -0.26
CA LYS A 209 35.13 -26.38 0.42
C LYS A 209 35.26 -24.87 0.57
N ILE A 210 34.18 -24.18 0.18
CA ILE A 210 33.97 -22.76 0.48
C ILE A 210 33.15 -22.66 1.74
N GLU A 211 33.55 -21.82 2.68
CA GLU A 211 32.72 -21.57 3.86
C GLU A 211 31.53 -20.70 3.48
N ASN A 212 30.35 -21.27 3.69
CA ASN A 212 29.09 -20.55 3.55
C ASN A 212 28.62 -20.10 4.92
N VAL A 213 28.92 -18.86 5.27
CA VAL A 213 28.27 -18.18 6.39
C VAL A 213 26.94 -17.63 5.87
N SER A 214 25.91 -18.48 5.84
CA SER A 214 24.57 -18.06 5.46
C SER A 214 24.13 -16.91 6.37
N LYS A 215 24.01 -15.72 5.80
CA LYS A 215 23.52 -14.52 6.51
C LYS A 215 22.01 -14.51 6.65
N TYR A 216 21.31 -15.48 6.07
CA TYR A 216 19.85 -15.49 5.96
C TYR A 216 19.24 -16.58 6.82
N ASN A 217 18.46 -16.16 7.81
CA ASN A 217 17.59 -17.02 8.57
C ASN A 217 16.15 -16.64 8.25
N LEU A 218 15.38 -17.54 7.61
CA LEU A 218 13.99 -17.33 7.20
C LEU A 218 13.12 -16.76 8.34
N GLU A 219 13.35 -17.20 9.56
CA GLU A 219 12.59 -16.72 10.72
C GLU A 219 12.98 -15.31 11.17
N LYS A 220 14.26 -14.93 11.00
CA LYS A 220 14.74 -13.56 11.30
C LYS A 220 14.47 -12.59 10.16
N ASP A 221 14.28 -13.09 8.94
CA ASP A 221 14.00 -12.31 7.74
C ASP A 221 12.52 -11.98 7.54
N LYS A 222 11.65 -12.32 8.50
CA LYS A 222 10.27 -11.82 8.54
C LYS A 222 10.30 -10.30 8.69
N LEU A 223 9.20 -9.64 8.33
CA LEU A 223 8.95 -8.18 8.40
C LEU A 223 9.54 -7.49 9.65
N ASN A 224 9.81 -8.24 10.73
CA ASN A 224 10.39 -7.77 12.00
C ASN A 224 11.74 -7.06 11.87
N LEU A 225 12.65 -7.44 10.95
CA LEU A 225 13.98 -6.81 10.85
C LEU A 225 13.93 -5.38 10.29
N GLY A 226 13.05 -5.13 9.30
CA GLY A 226 12.77 -3.78 8.84
C GLY A 226 12.21 -2.90 9.97
N LEU A 227 11.38 -3.49 10.82
CA LEU A 227 10.71 -2.82 11.94
C LEU A 227 11.64 -2.53 13.12
N GLU A 228 12.60 -3.41 13.40
CA GLU A 228 13.65 -3.12 14.41
C GLU A 228 14.49 -1.91 13.99
N SER A 229 14.83 -1.80 12.71
CA SER A 229 15.53 -0.63 12.14
C SER A 229 14.71 0.64 12.26
N ILE A 230 13.38 0.56 12.06
CA ILE A 230 12.45 1.68 12.21
C ILE A 230 12.33 2.08 13.68
N LYS A 231 12.16 1.13 14.60
CA LYS A 231 12.12 1.40 16.05
C LYS A 231 13.39 2.08 16.56
N LYS A 232 14.53 1.74 15.97
CA LYS A 232 15.81 2.39 16.32
C LYS A 232 15.82 3.87 15.96
N LEU A 233 15.22 4.27 14.81
CA LEU A 233 15.05 5.70 14.47
C LEU A 233 14.31 6.45 15.58
N GLY A 234 13.22 5.87 16.08
CA GLY A 234 12.43 6.48 17.16
C GLY A 234 13.22 6.64 18.47
N SER A 235 14.13 5.71 18.81
CA SER A 235 14.95 5.78 20.03
C SER A 235 16.06 6.84 19.95
N GLU A 236 16.46 7.25 18.75
CA GLU A 236 17.53 8.24 18.52
C GLU A 236 16.97 9.67 18.35
N ALA A 237 15.65 9.85 18.21
CA ALA A 237 15.01 11.13 17.93
C ALA A 237 14.97 12.05 19.14
N LYS A 238 15.21 13.33 18.90
CA LYS A 238 15.14 14.40 19.91
C LYS A 238 13.71 14.80 20.24
N ASP A 239 12.80 14.75 19.28
CA ASP A 239 11.39 15.10 19.44
C ASP A 239 10.51 13.86 19.53
N LYS A 240 9.60 13.87 20.50
CA LYS A 240 8.71 12.73 20.76
C LYS A 240 7.55 12.64 19.77
N THR A 241 7.15 13.76 19.14
CA THR A 241 6.13 13.75 18.08
C THR A 241 6.65 13.12 16.80
N TYR A 242 7.92 13.23 16.50
CA TYR A 242 8.59 12.49 15.43
C TYR A 242 8.37 10.96 15.54
N ASN A 243 8.39 10.42 16.77
CA ASN A 243 8.18 8.98 16.98
C ASN A 243 6.79 8.50 16.55
N ILE A 244 5.76 9.36 16.63
CA ILE A 244 4.42 9.06 16.09
C ILE A 244 4.52 8.81 14.60
N GLY A 245 5.30 9.62 13.89
CA GLY A 245 5.55 9.44 12.47
C GLY A 245 6.27 8.13 12.14
N VAL A 246 7.29 7.80 12.92
CA VAL A 246 8.02 6.53 12.80
C VAL A 246 7.08 5.33 12.98
N ASP A 247 6.19 5.37 13.98
CA ASP A 247 5.21 4.32 14.23
C ASP A 247 4.16 4.21 13.10
N LEU A 248 3.82 5.33 12.45
CA LEU A 248 2.88 5.38 11.32
C LEU A 248 3.53 5.10 9.95
N ALA A 249 4.86 5.07 9.88
CA ALA A 249 5.58 4.86 8.61
C ALA A 249 5.19 3.56 7.87
N PRO A 250 4.94 2.42 8.55
CA PRO A 250 4.45 1.23 7.85
C PRO A 250 3.08 1.42 7.20
N LEU A 251 2.13 2.11 7.84
CA LEU A 251 0.86 2.45 7.23
C LEU A 251 1.07 3.33 6.00
N ALA A 252 1.87 4.38 6.12
CA ALA A 252 2.17 5.31 5.04
C ALA A 252 2.85 4.61 3.85
N TYR A 253 3.86 3.77 4.14
CA TYR A 253 4.59 3.01 3.12
C TYR A 253 3.68 2.05 2.36
N PHE A 254 3.01 1.14 3.06
CA PHE A 254 2.24 0.10 2.41
C PHE A 254 0.94 0.61 1.79
N PHE A 255 0.41 1.73 2.26
CA PHE A 255 -0.68 2.42 1.57
C PHE A 255 -0.26 2.86 0.17
N ILE A 256 0.87 3.52 0.03
CA ILE A 256 1.37 3.98 -1.27
C ILE A 256 1.88 2.79 -2.12
N TYR A 257 2.55 1.83 -1.50
CA TYR A 257 3.05 0.63 -2.17
C TYR A 257 1.90 -0.19 -2.81
N ASP A 258 0.83 -0.47 -2.06
CA ASP A 258 -0.33 -1.21 -2.56
C ASP A 258 -1.15 -0.38 -3.57
N ASN A 259 -1.24 0.94 -3.38
CA ASN A 259 -1.84 1.87 -4.32
C ASN A 259 -1.17 1.81 -5.70
N ILE A 260 0.16 1.86 -5.74
CA ILE A 260 0.95 1.77 -6.98
C ILE A 260 0.74 0.41 -7.65
N LYS A 261 0.79 -0.70 -6.91
CA LYS A 261 0.50 -2.06 -7.41
C LYS A 261 -0.90 -2.13 -8.02
N THR A 262 -1.90 -1.61 -7.32
CA THR A 262 -3.30 -1.62 -7.76
C THR A 262 -3.50 -0.78 -9.03
N ALA A 263 -2.95 0.43 -9.08
CA ALA A 263 -3.01 1.28 -10.27
C ALA A 263 -2.40 0.58 -11.49
N TYR A 264 -1.21 0.00 -11.34
CA TYR A 264 -0.54 -0.73 -12.41
C TYR A 264 -1.35 -1.94 -12.89
N SER A 265 -1.88 -2.75 -11.97
CA SER A 265 -2.69 -3.93 -12.29
C SER A 265 -3.97 -3.60 -13.08
N LEU A 266 -4.51 -2.40 -12.87
CA LEU A 266 -5.67 -1.87 -13.61
C LEU A 266 -5.27 -1.17 -14.91
N GLY A 267 -3.96 -1.16 -15.24
CA GLY A 267 -3.41 -0.60 -16.47
C GLY A 267 -3.35 0.93 -16.47
N TYR A 268 -3.17 1.56 -15.30
CA TYR A 268 -2.88 2.98 -15.18
C TYR A 268 -1.35 3.20 -15.17
N ASP A 269 -0.93 4.31 -15.73
CA ASP A 269 0.45 4.80 -15.75
C ASP A 269 0.66 6.04 -14.88
N LYS A 270 -0.45 6.61 -14.37
CA LYS A 270 -0.45 7.83 -13.56
C LYS A 270 -1.47 7.79 -12.44
N ILE A 271 -1.07 8.26 -11.26
CA ILE A 271 -1.89 8.42 -10.06
C ILE A 271 -2.11 9.91 -9.77
N TYR A 272 -3.37 10.31 -9.59
CA TYR A 272 -3.72 11.64 -9.13
C TYR A 272 -4.02 11.62 -7.63
N TYR A 273 -3.16 12.27 -6.84
CA TYR A 273 -3.34 12.44 -5.41
C TYR A 273 -4.22 13.65 -5.12
N GLN A 274 -5.32 13.43 -4.39
CA GLN A 274 -6.28 14.50 -4.07
C GLN A 274 -5.74 15.39 -2.94
N THR A 275 -5.90 16.72 -3.05
CA THR A 275 -5.63 17.65 -1.95
C THR A 275 -6.58 17.34 -0.77
N ARG A 276 -6.16 17.43 0.48
CA ARG A 276 -4.95 18.02 1.08
C ARG A 276 -3.86 16.96 1.33
N GLU A 277 -4.26 15.82 1.85
CA GLU A 277 -3.41 14.71 2.28
C GLU A 277 -2.56 14.17 1.12
N GLY A 278 -3.06 14.28 -0.10
CA GLY A 278 -2.34 13.92 -1.31
C GLY A 278 -0.99 14.62 -1.49
N GLU A 279 -0.82 15.84 -0.94
CA GLU A 279 0.47 16.54 -0.98
C GLU A 279 1.54 15.90 -0.09
N THR A 280 1.11 15.17 0.93
CA THR A 280 2.00 14.34 1.73
C THR A 280 2.23 13.00 1.04
N PHE A 281 1.18 12.40 0.49
CA PHE A 281 1.25 11.11 -0.21
C PHE A 281 2.14 11.15 -1.45
N ILE A 282 2.15 12.24 -2.21
CA ILE A 282 3.04 12.36 -3.37
C ILE A 282 4.52 12.35 -2.98
N LYS A 283 4.88 12.92 -1.83
CA LYS A 283 6.25 12.85 -1.30
C LYS A 283 6.64 11.41 -0.93
N PHE A 284 5.68 10.64 -0.37
CA PHE A 284 5.89 9.22 -0.08
C PHE A 284 6.02 8.40 -1.36
N HIS A 285 5.19 8.70 -2.38
CA HIS A 285 5.28 8.09 -3.70
C HIS A 285 6.69 8.27 -4.30
N ASP A 286 7.20 9.50 -4.30
CA ASP A 286 8.52 9.83 -4.83
C ASP A 286 9.65 9.09 -4.08
N LEU A 287 9.56 8.99 -2.75
CA LEU A 287 10.52 8.24 -1.94
C LEU A 287 10.49 6.74 -2.27
N ILE A 288 9.31 6.14 -2.43
CA ILE A 288 9.14 4.71 -2.66
C ILE A 288 9.59 4.33 -4.08
N THR A 289 9.28 5.16 -5.07
CA THR A 289 9.60 4.87 -6.48
C THR A 289 11.04 5.20 -6.85
N LYS A 290 11.73 6.03 -6.07
CA LYS A 290 13.12 6.45 -6.31
C LYS A 290 14.08 5.29 -6.56
N ASP A 291 13.92 4.19 -5.86
CA ASP A 291 14.82 3.02 -5.92
C ASP A 291 14.37 1.96 -6.93
N ASN A 292 13.36 2.26 -7.74
CA ASN A 292 12.81 1.37 -8.78
C ASN A 292 12.52 -0.06 -8.26
N ILE A 293 11.85 -0.16 -7.11
CA ILE A 293 11.53 -1.46 -6.49
C ILE A 293 10.50 -2.25 -7.29
N PHE A 294 9.72 -1.57 -8.14
CA PHE A 294 8.63 -2.16 -8.93
C PHE A 294 9.05 -2.62 -10.33
N ASP A 295 10.24 -2.22 -10.84
CA ASP A 295 10.68 -2.42 -12.22
C ASP A 295 9.75 -1.84 -13.30
N PHE A 296 8.84 -0.94 -12.91
CA PHE A 296 8.01 -0.13 -13.82
C PHE A 296 7.90 1.30 -13.29
N LYS A 297 7.56 2.22 -14.19
CA LYS A 297 7.34 3.62 -13.83
C LYS A 297 5.86 3.87 -13.54
N MET A 298 5.56 4.59 -12.47
CA MET A 298 4.24 5.11 -12.15
C MET A 298 4.36 6.62 -11.93
N ASP A 299 3.76 7.40 -12.80
CA ASP A 299 3.75 8.85 -12.67
C ASP A 299 2.76 9.29 -11.59
N SER A 300 2.99 10.45 -11.01
CA SER A 300 2.13 11.01 -9.97
C SER A 300 1.92 12.50 -10.15
N GLU A 301 0.73 12.98 -9.80
CA GLU A 301 0.41 14.42 -9.84
C GLU A 301 -0.62 14.77 -8.77
N ILE A 302 -0.59 16.03 -8.27
CA ILE A 302 -1.63 16.56 -7.40
C ILE A 302 -2.84 16.99 -8.25
N LEU A 303 -4.01 16.48 -7.88
CA LEU A 303 -5.29 16.98 -8.33
C LEU A 303 -5.91 17.82 -7.22
N GLU A 304 -6.00 19.11 -7.46
CA GLU A 304 -6.50 20.08 -6.48
C GLU A 304 -8.03 20.07 -6.44
N VAL A 305 -8.59 19.26 -5.56
CA VAL A 305 -10.02 19.03 -5.39
C VAL A 305 -10.43 19.06 -3.92
N SER A 306 -11.70 19.28 -3.64
CA SER A 306 -12.29 19.10 -2.32
C SER A 306 -13.78 18.76 -2.44
N ARG A 307 -14.40 18.33 -1.35
CA ARG A 307 -15.86 18.09 -1.32
C ARG A 307 -16.63 19.38 -1.68
N VAL A 308 -16.27 20.50 -1.12
CA VAL A 308 -16.92 21.81 -1.39
C VAL A 308 -16.77 22.23 -2.85
N ALA A 309 -15.57 22.11 -3.41
CA ALA A 309 -15.28 22.56 -4.77
C ALA A 309 -15.90 21.66 -5.85
N THR A 310 -16.20 20.38 -5.55
CA THR A 310 -16.70 19.41 -6.52
C THR A 310 -18.20 19.10 -6.38
N PHE A 311 -18.81 19.34 -5.21
CA PHE A 311 -20.19 18.95 -4.95
C PHE A 311 -21.19 19.70 -5.86
N THR A 312 -21.25 21.03 -5.79
CA THR A 312 -22.15 21.82 -6.64
C THR A 312 -21.99 21.58 -8.12
N PRO A 313 -20.78 21.54 -8.70
CA PRO A 313 -20.55 21.14 -10.08
C PRO A 313 -21.07 19.76 -10.47
N SER A 314 -21.14 18.84 -9.50
CA SER A 314 -21.57 17.45 -9.74
C SER A 314 -23.09 17.26 -9.76
N LEU A 315 -23.86 18.25 -9.34
CA LEU A 315 -25.31 18.21 -9.37
C LEU A 315 -25.81 18.45 -10.79
N GLU A 316 -26.91 17.78 -11.17
CA GLU A 316 -27.59 18.04 -12.44
C GLU A 316 -28.39 19.35 -12.35
N ARG A 317 -29.01 19.57 -11.20
CA ARG A 317 -29.73 20.76 -10.81
C ARG A 317 -29.63 20.93 -9.28
N ILE A 318 -29.78 22.17 -8.75
CA ILE A 318 -29.87 22.41 -7.31
C ILE A 318 -31.36 22.35 -6.92
N ASP A 319 -31.83 21.16 -6.61
CA ASP A 319 -33.17 20.87 -6.15
C ASP A 319 -33.16 19.84 -5.03
N THR A 320 -34.31 19.59 -4.42
CA THR A 320 -34.46 18.65 -3.33
C THR A 320 -34.01 17.22 -3.70
N GLY A 321 -34.29 16.75 -4.92
CA GLY A 321 -33.94 15.41 -5.40
C GLY A 321 -32.41 15.22 -5.48
N ASN A 322 -31.72 16.19 -6.05
CA ASN A 322 -30.25 16.14 -6.18
C ASN A 322 -29.55 16.36 -4.82
N LEU A 323 -30.14 17.15 -3.91
CA LEU A 323 -29.62 17.38 -2.56
C LEU A 323 -29.81 16.19 -1.61
N LEU A 324 -30.59 15.16 -1.96
CA LEU A 324 -30.67 13.93 -1.17
C LEU A 324 -29.29 13.28 -0.97
N ARG A 325 -28.37 13.47 -1.88
CA ARG A 325 -26.98 12.99 -1.73
C ARG A 325 -26.26 13.64 -0.53
N LEU A 326 -26.61 14.88 -0.21
CA LEU A 326 -26.10 15.58 0.97
C LEU A 326 -26.87 15.14 2.22
N TRP A 327 -28.20 15.14 2.18
CA TRP A 327 -29.06 14.88 3.32
C TRP A 327 -29.10 13.42 3.78
N ALA A 328 -28.69 12.48 2.94
CA ALA A 328 -28.42 11.10 3.37
C ALA A 328 -27.28 11.02 4.42
N GLN A 329 -26.35 11.98 4.37
CA GLN A 329 -25.24 12.07 5.33
C GLN A 329 -25.53 13.03 6.48
N TYR A 330 -26.25 14.12 6.22
CA TYR A 330 -26.53 15.21 7.16
C TYR A 330 -28.04 15.36 7.31
N ARG A 331 -28.60 14.76 8.37
CA ARG A 331 -30.04 14.76 8.64
C ARG A 331 -30.56 16.08 9.22
N GLU A 332 -29.68 16.94 9.66
CA GLU A 332 -29.97 18.28 10.19
C GLU A 332 -29.12 19.28 9.44
N GLN A 333 -29.74 20.35 8.93
CA GLN A 333 -29.02 21.37 8.17
C GLN A 333 -29.73 22.73 8.25
N SER A 334 -28.98 23.83 8.46
CA SER A 334 -29.48 25.17 8.28
C SER A 334 -29.26 25.65 6.86
N LEU A 335 -30.02 26.67 6.40
CA LEU A 335 -29.76 27.31 5.11
C LEU A 335 -28.33 27.84 5.01
N LYS A 336 -27.82 28.44 6.07
CA LYS A 336 -26.44 28.92 6.15
C LYS A 336 -25.43 27.80 5.90
N SER A 337 -25.63 26.60 6.49
CA SER A 337 -24.75 25.45 6.26
C SER A 337 -24.93 24.84 4.86
N LEU A 338 -26.15 24.83 4.33
CA LEU A 338 -26.42 24.41 2.96
C LEU A 338 -25.70 25.31 1.94
N PHE A 339 -25.84 26.63 2.06
CA PHE A 339 -25.19 27.58 1.15
C PHE A 339 -23.66 27.54 1.26
N LYS A 340 -23.12 27.33 2.46
CA LYS A 340 -21.68 27.07 2.63
C LYS A 340 -21.26 25.79 1.91
N THR A 341 -22.04 24.71 2.00
CA THR A 341 -21.78 23.44 1.31
C THR A 341 -21.82 23.59 -0.21
N LEU A 342 -22.80 24.37 -0.71
CA LEU A 342 -22.91 24.72 -2.13
C LEU A 342 -21.85 25.74 -2.57
N ASN A 343 -21.16 26.37 -1.60
CA ASN A 343 -20.21 27.44 -1.84
C ASN A 343 -20.82 28.61 -2.61
N ILE A 344 -22.04 29.01 -2.22
CA ILE A 344 -22.80 30.11 -2.80
C ILE A 344 -23.04 31.17 -1.70
N ASP A 345 -23.00 32.46 -2.03
CA ASP A 345 -23.26 33.53 -1.07
C ASP A 345 -24.77 33.64 -0.77
N ILE A 346 -25.16 33.32 0.47
CA ILE A 346 -26.55 33.36 0.92
C ILE A 346 -27.14 34.76 0.93
N LYS A 347 -26.31 35.81 0.96
CA LYS A 347 -26.77 37.22 1.08
C LYS A 347 -27.70 37.64 -0.04
N GLU A 348 -27.51 37.12 -1.24
CA GLU A 348 -28.32 37.43 -2.42
C GLU A 348 -29.73 36.84 -2.35
N TYR A 349 -30.01 35.96 -1.36
CA TYR A 349 -31.29 35.25 -1.23
C TYR A 349 -32.10 35.67 0.01
N LYS A 350 -31.63 36.67 0.78
CA LYS A 350 -32.22 37.06 2.07
C LYS A 350 -33.69 37.40 2.04
N GLU A 351 -34.13 38.13 1.03
CA GLU A 351 -35.54 38.50 0.89
C GLU A 351 -36.41 37.29 0.60
N LYS A 352 -35.99 36.41 -0.31
CA LYS A 352 -36.67 35.19 -0.64
C LYS A 352 -36.71 34.20 0.55
N ILE A 353 -35.64 34.10 1.33
CA ILE A 353 -35.63 33.27 2.55
C ILE A 353 -36.73 33.68 3.51
N LYS A 354 -36.93 35.00 3.73
CA LYS A 354 -38.01 35.51 4.57
C LYS A 354 -39.40 35.27 3.97
N GLU A 355 -39.56 35.43 2.67
CA GLU A 355 -40.84 35.19 1.94
C GLU A 355 -41.35 33.75 2.19
N TYR A 356 -40.44 32.77 2.26
CA TYR A 356 -40.77 31.38 2.53
C TYR A 356 -40.79 31.02 4.04
N ASN A 357 -40.83 32.01 4.95
CA ASN A 357 -40.79 31.79 6.39
C ASN A 357 -39.62 30.92 6.86
N LEU A 358 -38.47 31.09 6.26
CA LEU A 358 -37.20 30.46 6.62
C LEU A 358 -36.27 31.48 7.28
N THR A 359 -35.27 30.99 8.03
CA THR A 359 -34.18 31.81 8.54
C THR A 359 -32.83 31.14 8.21
N GLU A 360 -31.76 31.96 8.14
CA GLU A 360 -30.42 31.45 7.78
C GLU A 360 -29.91 30.42 8.78
N ASP A 361 -30.12 30.62 10.07
CA ASP A 361 -29.58 29.84 11.20
C ASP A 361 -30.52 28.74 11.74
N GLU A 362 -31.77 28.71 11.29
CA GLU A 362 -32.74 27.66 11.68
C GLU A 362 -32.23 26.28 11.24
N VAL A 363 -32.05 25.36 12.20
CA VAL A 363 -31.68 23.98 11.93
C VAL A 363 -32.92 23.17 11.56
N ILE A 364 -33.01 22.79 10.30
CA ILE A 364 -34.11 21.99 9.76
C ILE A 364 -33.75 20.50 9.92
N ALA A 365 -34.54 19.78 10.69
CA ALA A 365 -34.42 18.33 10.82
C ALA A 365 -35.05 17.64 9.60
N ASN A 366 -34.34 16.70 8.99
CA ASN A 366 -34.73 16.00 7.77
C ASN A 366 -35.17 16.99 6.65
N PRO A 367 -34.24 17.81 6.12
CA PRO A 367 -34.54 18.89 5.17
C PRO A 367 -35.32 18.43 3.93
N GLN A 368 -35.16 17.17 3.53
CA GLN A 368 -35.87 16.57 2.41
C GLN A 368 -37.41 16.51 2.61
N PHE A 369 -37.94 16.76 3.81
CA PHE A 369 -39.37 16.77 4.11
C PHE A 369 -39.90 18.15 4.49
N ASP A 370 -39.04 19.21 4.50
CA ASP A 370 -39.50 20.57 4.80
C ASP A 370 -40.05 21.24 3.54
N PHE A 371 -41.35 21.44 3.50
CA PHE A 371 -42.07 22.03 2.37
C PHE A 371 -41.63 23.48 2.09
N ARG A 372 -41.27 24.26 3.12
CA ARG A 372 -40.81 25.64 2.96
C ARG A 372 -39.50 25.66 2.17
N LEU A 373 -38.58 24.74 2.54
CA LEU A 373 -37.32 24.59 1.85
C LEU A 373 -37.51 24.13 0.39
N TRP A 374 -38.47 23.23 0.15
CA TRP A 374 -38.79 22.81 -1.22
C TRP A 374 -39.31 23.98 -2.06
N SER A 375 -40.33 24.71 -1.53
CA SER A 375 -40.90 25.85 -2.23
C SER A 375 -39.89 26.94 -2.49
N PHE A 376 -38.94 27.20 -1.57
CA PHE A 376 -37.82 28.11 -1.75
C PHE A 376 -36.89 27.67 -2.88
N LEU A 377 -36.49 26.39 -2.93
CA LEU A 377 -35.58 25.88 -3.95
C LEU A 377 -36.21 25.82 -5.35
N GLU A 378 -37.51 25.64 -5.42
CA GLU A 378 -38.28 25.59 -6.68
C GLU A 378 -38.82 26.99 -7.10
N ASP A 379 -38.66 28.05 -6.29
CA ASP A 379 -38.99 29.43 -6.70
C ASP A 379 -38.23 29.76 -7.99
N GLU A 380 -38.87 30.36 -8.96
CA GLU A 380 -38.33 30.61 -10.29
C GLU A 380 -37.08 31.50 -10.27
N GLU A 381 -37.09 32.55 -9.45
CA GLU A 381 -35.95 33.49 -9.32
C GLU A 381 -34.78 32.78 -8.58
N VAL A 382 -35.05 32.08 -7.47
CA VAL A 382 -34.07 31.37 -6.68
C VAL A 382 -33.42 30.27 -7.51
N SER A 383 -34.23 29.41 -8.14
CA SER A 383 -33.77 28.29 -8.97
C SER A 383 -32.91 28.76 -10.14
N LYS A 384 -33.30 29.83 -10.84
CA LYS A 384 -32.54 30.42 -11.95
C LYS A 384 -31.16 30.95 -11.48
N LYS A 385 -31.10 31.64 -10.35
CA LYS A 385 -29.84 32.12 -9.77
C LYS A 385 -28.93 30.98 -9.35
N LEU A 386 -29.47 30.00 -8.62
CA LEU A 386 -28.74 28.81 -8.17
C LEU A 386 -28.15 28.02 -9.36
N GLU A 387 -28.94 27.86 -10.43
CA GLU A 387 -28.52 27.14 -11.62
C GLU A 387 -27.39 27.89 -12.37
N SER A 388 -27.48 29.22 -12.48
CA SER A 388 -26.40 30.05 -13.06
C SER A 388 -25.08 29.86 -12.31
N GLU A 389 -25.12 29.89 -10.96
CA GLU A 389 -23.92 29.64 -10.14
C GLU A 389 -23.39 28.21 -10.29
N ARG A 390 -24.27 27.20 -10.35
CA ARG A 390 -23.88 25.80 -10.57
C ARG A 390 -23.17 25.62 -11.89
N VAL A 391 -23.73 26.12 -13.00
CA VAL A 391 -23.17 26.03 -14.34
C VAL A 391 -21.80 26.70 -14.39
N LYS A 392 -21.67 27.92 -13.89
CA LYS A 392 -20.40 28.65 -13.81
C LYS A 392 -19.32 27.86 -13.07
N LYS A 393 -19.66 27.31 -11.89
CA LYS A 393 -18.71 26.51 -11.09
C LYS A 393 -18.29 25.23 -11.83
N LYS A 394 -19.22 24.59 -12.53
CA LYS A 394 -18.93 23.39 -13.33
C LYS A 394 -17.98 23.70 -14.50
N GLU A 395 -18.22 24.79 -15.22
CA GLU A 395 -17.35 25.21 -16.32
C GLU A 395 -15.93 25.53 -15.86
N GLU A 396 -15.77 26.27 -14.76
CA GLU A 396 -14.44 26.59 -14.22
C GLU A 396 -13.71 25.33 -13.70
N LEU A 397 -14.43 24.38 -13.10
CA LEU A 397 -13.84 23.09 -12.73
C LEU A 397 -13.37 22.32 -13.97
N ILE A 398 -14.19 22.22 -15.01
CA ILE A 398 -13.82 21.52 -16.25
C ILE A 398 -12.58 22.16 -16.88
N LYS A 399 -12.52 23.48 -16.97
CA LYS A 399 -11.33 24.22 -17.47
C LYS A 399 -10.06 23.90 -16.67
N TYR A 400 -10.18 23.76 -15.34
CA TYR A 400 -9.07 23.33 -14.50
C TYR A 400 -8.66 21.87 -14.80
N PHE A 401 -9.62 20.95 -14.87
CA PHE A 401 -9.34 19.54 -15.16
C PHE A 401 -8.64 19.35 -16.52
N GLU A 402 -9.02 20.13 -17.53
CA GLU A 402 -8.38 20.11 -18.86
C GLU A 402 -6.89 20.54 -18.84
N THR A 403 -6.41 21.15 -17.76
CA THR A 403 -4.97 21.44 -17.57
C THR A 403 -4.19 20.23 -17.08
N LYS A 404 -4.86 19.23 -16.50
CA LYS A 404 -4.27 18.06 -15.83
C LYS A 404 -4.53 16.76 -16.57
N ILE A 405 -5.70 16.64 -17.17
CA ILE A 405 -6.24 15.40 -17.74
C ILE A 405 -6.62 15.69 -19.18
N SER A 406 -6.08 14.90 -20.10
CA SER A 406 -6.42 15.04 -21.51
C SER A 406 -7.89 14.69 -21.75
N LYS A 407 -8.50 15.38 -22.74
CA LYS A 407 -9.86 15.04 -23.21
C LYS A 407 -9.94 13.60 -23.76
N THR A 408 -8.83 13.10 -24.28
CA THR A 408 -8.74 11.75 -24.84
C THR A 408 -8.61 10.66 -23.79
N ASP A 409 -8.21 11.01 -22.55
CA ASP A 409 -8.08 10.03 -21.46
C ASP A 409 -9.45 9.45 -21.12
N LYS A 410 -9.58 8.14 -21.21
CA LYS A 410 -10.83 7.42 -20.94
C LYS A 410 -10.95 6.97 -19.49
N LYS A 411 -9.88 7.05 -18.72
CA LYS A 411 -9.83 6.58 -17.33
C LYS A 411 -8.94 7.48 -16.47
N ILE A 412 -9.30 7.66 -15.21
CA ILE A 412 -8.60 8.48 -14.23
C ILE A 412 -8.47 7.67 -12.94
N TYR A 413 -7.28 7.65 -12.36
CA TYR A 413 -7.04 6.98 -11.09
C TYR A 413 -6.73 7.99 -9.98
N LEU A 414 -7.56 7.98 -8.95
CA LEU A 414 -7.54 8.94 -7.85
C LEU A 414 -7.06 8.26 -6.57
N THR A 415 -6.34 8.99 -5.73
CA THR A 415 -5.96 8.52 -4.40
C THR A 415 -6.28 9.55 -3.35
N ASP A 416 -6.93 9.10 -2.27
CA ASP A 416 -7.28 9.93 -1.12
C ASP A 416 -7.16 9.08 0.17
N ILE A 417 -7.20 9.73 1.34
CA ILE A 417 -7.15 9.03 2.62
C ILE A 417 -8.37 8.13 2.86
N GLY A 418 -9.56 8.56 2.49
CA GLY A 418 -10.84 7.84 2.67
C GLY A 418 -12.03 8.82 2.67
N TRP A 419 -13.21 8.54 3.16
CA TRP A 419 -13.66 7.30 3.84
C TRP A 419 -14.83 6.68 3.07
N ARG A 420 -15.42 7.47 2.17
CA ARG A 420 -16.53 7.06 1.28
C ARG A 420 -16.29 7.40 -0.18
N GLY A 421 -15.20 8.12 -0.48
CA GLY A 421 -14.88 8.52 -1.83
C GLY A 421 -15.87 9.51 -2.44
N THR A 422 -16.41 10.44 -1.65
CA THR A 422 -17.41 11.42 -2.10
C THR A 422 -16.87 12.32 -3.22
N ILE A 423 -15.58 12.71 -3.16
CA ILE A 423 -14.95 13.52 -4.20
C ILE A 423 -14.87 12.73 -5.51
N GLN A 424 -14.50 11.45 -5.46
CA GLN A 424 -14.50 10.57 -6.62
C GLN A 424 -15.89 10.47 -7.25
N ASP A 425 -16.95 10.30 -6.43
CA ASP A 425 -18.33 10.25 -6.92
C ASP A 425 -18.72 11.55 -7.61
N ASN A 426 -18.38 12.70 -7.01
CA ASN A 426 -18.64 14.01 -7.62
C ASN A 426 -17.95 14.14 -8.99
N ILE A 427 -16.68 13.74 -9.09
CA ILE A 427 -15.92 13.75 -10.34
C ILE A 427 -16.57 12.83 -11.38
N ALA A 428 -17.00 11.65 -10.98
CA ALA A 428 -17.66 10.69 -11.85
C ALA A 428 -19.02 11.19 -12.40
N TYR A 429 -19.79 11.92 -11.60
CA TYR A 429 -21.01 12.58 -12.07
C TYR A 429 -20.73 13.71 -13.06
N ILE A 430 -19.57 14.36 -12.97
CA ILE A 430 -19.17 15.43 -13.91
C ILE A 430 -18.67 14.82 -15.24
N PHE A 431 -17.82 13.78 -15.17
CA PHE A 431 -17.17 13.14 -16.30
C PHE A 431 -17.77 11.74 -16.57
N LYS A 432 -19.02 11.72 -17.03
CA LYS A 432 -19.80 10.48 -17.26
C LYS A 432 -19.20 9.55 -18.33
N ASP A 433 -18.36 10.08 -19.21
CA ASP A 433 -17.68 9.37 -20.31
C ASP A 433 -16.34 8.74 -19.91
N LYS A 434 -15.87 8.98 -18.69
CA LYS A 434 -14.59 8.48 -18.19
C LYS A 434 -14.80 7.47 -17.06
N GLN A 435 -13.97 6.42 -17.00
CA GLN A 435 -13.85 5.54 -15.84
C GLN A 435 -13.07 6.25 -14.74
N ILE A 436 -13.62 6.36 -13.55
CA ILE A 436 -13.00 7.00 -12.39
C ILE A 436 -12.75 5.95 -11.32
N ASP A 437 -11.51 5.49 -11.19
CA ASP A 437 -11.13 4.54 -10.15
C ASP A 437 -10.48 5.25 -8.98
N GLY A 438 -10.62 4.73 -7.77
CA GLY A 438 -10.06 5.36 -6.58
C GLY A 438 -9.47 4.35 -5.59
N TYR A 439 -8.39 4.78 -4.89
CA TYR A 439 -7.73 4.00 -3.86
C TYR A 439 -7.66 4.76 -2.53
N TYR A 440 -7.93 4.06 -1.44
CA TYR A 440 -8.12 4.64 -0.11
C TYR A 440 -7.39 3.82 0.97
N ILE A 441 -7.09 4.45 2.10
CA ILE A 441 -6.61 3.68 3.27
C ILE A 441 -7.72 2.72 3.72
N SER A 442 -8.97 3.23 3.80
CA SER A 442 -10.13 2.41 4.14
C SER A 442 -11.41 3.01 3.60
N LEU A 443 -12.45 2.17 3.45
CA LEU A 443 -13.76 2.58 2.96
C LEU A 443 -14.87 2.07 3.88
N TYR A 444 -15.75 2.98 4.29
CA TYR A 444 -16.98 2.68 5.01
C TYR A 444 -18.17 2.51 4.05
N GLU A 445 -19.28 2.03 4.57
CA GLU A 445 -20.51 1.87 3.81
C GLU A 445 -20.95 3.19 3.16
N TYR A 446 -21.43 3.09 1.92
CA TYR A 446 -21.92 4.22 1.16
C TYR A 446 -23.36 4.51 1.54
N TYR A 447 -23.69 5.79 1.72
CA TYR A 447 -25.05 6.22 1.96
C TYR A 447 -25.83 6.57 0.68
N ASN A 448 -25.11 6.70 -0.42
CA ASN A 448 -25.64 7.15 -1.71
C ASN A 448 -25.47 6.09 -2.78
N TYR A 449 -26.29 6.17 -3.83
CA TYR A 449 -26.03 5.43 -5.07
C TYR A 449 -24.65 5.74 -5.58
N GLN A 450 -23.94 4.70 -5.98
CA GLN A 450 -22.61 4.85 -6.55
C GLN A 450 -22.70 5.09 -8.05
N PRO A 451 -21.96 6.03 -8.64
CA PRO A 451 -21.89 6.19 -10.09
C PRO A 451 -21.41 4.91 -10.77
N LYS A 452 -21.99 4.58 -11.92
CA LYS A 452 -21.68 3.34 -12.65
C LYS A 452 -20.24 3.29 -13.22
N ASN A 453 -19.63 4.45 -13.42
CA ASN A 453 -18.28 4.63 -13.94
C ASN A 453 -17.23 4.77 -12.84
N THR A 454 -17.45 4.15 -11.66
CA THR A 454 -16.50 4.16 -10.54
C THR A 454 -16.18 2.77 -10.03
N ARG A 455 -14.92 2.55 -9.63
CA ARG A 455 -14.51 1.45 -8.76
C ARG A 455 -13.69 2.04 -7.62
N LYS A 456 -13.84 1.49 -6.43
CA LYS A 456 -13.17 1.95 -5.23
C LYS A 456 -12.44 0.81 -4.57
N PHE A 457 -11.16 0.99 -4.30
CA PHE A 457 -10.26 0.03 -3.68
C PHE A 457 -9.74 0.57 -2.36
N ALA A 458 -9.34 -0.30 -1.45
CA ALA A 458 -8.77 0.12 -0.17
C ALA A 458 -7.67 -0.84 0.30
N LEU A 459 -6.73 -0.29 1.10
CA LEU A 459 -5.71 -1.06 1.77
C LEU A 459 -6.33 -1.96 2.86
N ILE A 460 -7.15 -1.36 3.73
CA ILE A 460 -7.80 -2.03 4.86
C ILE A 460 -9.26 -2.29 4.48
N THR A 461 -9.62 -3.57 4.40
CA THR A 461 -10.96 -4.03 4.01
C THR A 461 -11.65 -4.85 5.08
N ASP A 462 -10.97 -5.23 6.17
CA ASP A 462 -11.56 -5.96 7.29
C ASP A 462 -12.60 -5.10 8.02
N LYS A 463 -13.88 -5.53 7.96
CA LYS A 463 -14.99 -4.77 8.53
C LYS A 463 -14.97 -4.75 10.05
N GLU A 464 -14.56 -5.83 10.71
CA GLU A 464 -14.47 -5.89 12.16
C GLU A 464 -13.42 -4.91 12.66
N PHE A 465 -12.23 -4.93 12.06
CA PHE A 465 -11.17 -3.98 12.36
C PHE A 465 -11.59 -2.53 12.12
N LEU A 466 -12.29 -2.23 11.02
CA LEU A 466 -12.76 -0.89 10.70
C LEU A 466 -13.67 -0.31 11.80
N TYR A 467 -14.64 -1.10 12.28
CA TYR A 467 -15.59 -0.63 13.29
C TYR A 467 -15.07 -0.74 14.73
N ASP A 468 -14.20 -1.67 15.03
CA ASP A 468 -13.70 -1.88 16.40
C ASP A 468 -12.43 -1.08 16.72
N THR A 469 -11.65 -0.69 15.70
CA THR A 469 -10.37 0.00 15.90
C THR A 469 -10.24 1.24 15.05
N PHE A 470 -10.32 1.11 13.75
CA PHE A 470 -9.92 2.17 12.82
C PHE A 470 -10.78 3.43 12.92
N GLN A 471 -12.10 3.29 13.11
CA GLN A 471 -13.02 4.42 13.23
C GLN A 471 -12.64 5.42 14.33
N TYR A 472 -11.95 4.96 15.39
CA TYR A 472 -11.51 5.81 16.49
C TYR A 472 -10.30 6.68 16.13
N LEU A 473 -9.54 6.26 15.13
CA LEU A 473 -8.29 6.89 14.69
C LEU A 473 -8.46 7.86 13.51
N ILE A 474 -9.62 7.87 12.85
CA ILE A 474 -9.86 8.64 11.63
C ILE A 474 -9.40 10.09 11.74
N THR A 475 -9.93 10.83 12.72
CA THR A 475 -9.59 12.25 12.90
C THR A 475 -8.09 12.46 13.18
N PHE A 476 -7.48 11.54 13.93
CA PHE A 476 -6.05 11.60 14.23
C PHE A 476 -5.22 11.37 12.97
N LEU A 477 -5.52 10.32 12.22
CA LEU A 477 -4.79 9.97 10.99
C LEU A 477 -4.94 11.05 9.91
N GLU A 478 -6.16 11.56 9.67
CA GLU A 478 -6.37 12.69 8.75
C GLU A 478 -5.42 13.85 9.07
N ASN A 479 -5.36 14.26 10.34
CA ASN A 479 -4.50 15.37 10.75
C ASN A 479 -3.01 15.05 10.58
N CYS A 480 -2.56 13.81 10.85
CA CYS A 480 -1.15 13.42 10.66
C CYS A 480 -0.69 13.51 9.20
N PHE A 481 -1.60 13.28 8.24
CA PHE A 481 -1.28 13.36 6.82
C PHE A 481 -1.56 14.74 6.19
N THR A 482 -2.40 15.58 6.81
CA THR A 482 -2.80 16.87 6.26
C THR A 482 -1.66 17.90 6.36
N PRO A 483 -1.23 18.53 5.26
CA PRO A 483 -0.29 19.65 5.28
C PRO A 483 -0.98 21.00 5.59
N ALA A 484 -0.17 22.04 5.81
CA ALA A 484 -0.63 23.39 6.13
C ALA A 484 -1.14 24.24 4.93
N THR A 485 -1.41 23.62 3.79
CA THR A 485 -1.62 24.30 2.49
C THR A 485 -3.05 24.79 2.24
N GLY A 486 -3.98 24.43 3.11
CA GLY A 486 -5.39 24.82 3.03
C GLY A 486 -6.23 23.99 2.04
N SER A 487 -7.55 24.20 2.09
CA SER A 487 -8.52 23.45 1.28
C SER A 487 -8.88 24.20 0.01
N VAL A 488 -9.14 23.48 -1.08
CA VAL A 488 -9.69 24.05 -2.33
C VAL A 488 -11.14 24.47 -2.09
N ILE A 489 -11.47 25.72 -2.46
CA ILE A 489 -12.82 26.27 -2.33
C ILE A 489 -13.51 26.49 -3.68
N GLY A 490 -12.79 26.39 -4.80
CA GLY A 490 -13.34 26.57 -6.14
C GLY A 490 -12.25 26.75 -7.18
N TYR A 491 -12.63 27.16 -8.39
CA TYR A 491 -11.72 27.33 -9.53
C TYR A 491 -11.99 28.65 -10.22
N LYS A 492 -10.93 29.26 -10.77
CA LYS A 492 -11.00 30.43 -11.61
C LYS A 492 -9.77 30.47 -12.54
N ASP A 493 -9.99 30.86 -13.79
CA ASP A 493 -8.92 31.01 -14.78
C ASP A 493 -7.97 29.78 -14.86
N LYS A 494 -8.57 28.58 -14.88
CA LYS A 494 -7.86 27.27 -14.93
C LYS A 494 -7.01 26.95 -13.69
N LYS A 495 -7.20 27.64 -12.57
CA LYS A 495 -6.46 27.44 -11.31
C LYS A 495 -7.41 27.15 -10.16
N ALA A 496 -6.97 26.32 -9.23
CA ALA A 496 -7.66 26.09 -7.97
C ALA A 496 -7.50 27.31 -7.04
N ILE A 497 -8.58 27.70 -6.37
CA ILE A 497 -8.58 28.72 -5.33
C ILE A 497 -8.54 27.99 -3.99
N ARG A 498 -7.54 28.28 -3.16
CA ARG A 498 -7.37 27.69 -1.84
C ARG A 498 -7.68 28.67 -0.73
N LYS A 499 -8.18 28.14 0.39
CA LYS A 499 -8.38 28.89 1.63
C LYS A 499 -7.62 28.22 2.76
N VAL A 500 -6.68 28.95 3.33
CA VAL A 500 -5.91 28.53 4.50
C VAL A 500 -6.61 28.99 5.77
N ILE A 501 -6.71 28.13 6.76
CA ILE A 501 -7.27 28.45 8.08
C ILE A 501 -6.12 28.63 9.05
N THR A 502 -6.00 29.79 9.66
CA THR A 502 -4.86 30.18 10.50
C THR A 502 -4.62 29.19 11.64
N ASN A 503 -5.69 28.72 12.29
CA ASN A 503 -5.57 27.76 13.40
C ASN A 503 -5.08 26.38 12.95
N GLU A 504 -5.50 25.91 11.77
CA GLU A 504 -5.00 24.66 11.18
C GLU A 504 -3.52 24.78 10.81
N LYS A 505 -3.12 25.90 10.26
CA LYS A 505 -1.71 26.18 9.94
C LYS A 505 -0.82 26.14 11.18
N ALA A 506 -1.21 26.86 12.24
CA ALA A 506 -0.46 26.87 13.50
C ALA A 506 -0.38 25.48 14.16
N PHE A 507 -1.44 24.70 14.10
CA PHE A 507 -1.44 23.31 14.59
C PHE A 507 -0.48 22.42 13.79
N ASN A 508 -0.50 22.53 12.46
CA ASN A 508 0.38 21.76 11.58
C ASN A 508 1.85 22.09 11.80
N GLU A 509 2.20 23.37 11.85
CA GLU A 509 3.57 23.82 12.11
C GLU A 509 4.10 23.36 13.47
N LYS A 510 3.23 23.24 14.47
CA LYS A 510 3.61 22.84 15.82
C LYS A 510 3.74 21.33 16.01
N HIS A 511 2.92 20.50 15.34
CA HIS A 511 2.78 19.09 15.65
C HIS A 511 2.97 18.16 14.47
N ILE A 512 2.57 18.57 13.25
CA ILE A 512 2.45 17.65 12.12
C ILE A 512 3.73 17.58 11.30
N SER A 513 4.51 18.65 11.20
CA SER A 513 5.78 18.65 10.45
C SER A 513 6.72 17.53 10.93
N ASP A 514 6.92 17.41 12.24
CA ASP A 514 7.82 16.40 12.83
C ASP A 514 7.27 14.98 12.66
N ILE A 515 5.94 14.82 12.75
CA ILE A 515 5.28 13.53 12.46
C ILE A 515 5.51 13.13 11.02
N GLN A 516 5.35 14.03 10.06
CA GLN A 516 5.57 13.76 8.64
C GLN A 516 7.04 13.47 8.34
N GLU A 517 7.98 14.16 9.00
CA GLU A 517 9.42 13.86 8.90
C GLU A 517 9.73 12.44 9.40
N GLY A 518 9.20 12.06 10.56
CA GLY A 518 9.32 10.70 11.09
C GLY A 518 8.76 9.64 10.15
N MET A 519 7.61 9.90 9.50
CA MET A 519 7.07 9.01 8.46
C MET A 519 8.03 8.89 7.28
N MET A 520 8.57 10.01 6.77
CA MET A 520 9.48 10.00 5.62
C MET A 520 10.75 9.20 5.89
N ASP A 521 11.33 9.36 7.08
CA ASP A 521 12.55 8.62 7.45
C ASP A 521 12.26 7.13 7.67
N GLY A 522 11.13 6.80 8.29
CA GLY A 522 10.65 5.42 8.38
C GLY A 522 10.40 4.78 7.01
N ILE A 523 9.79 5.51 6.07
CA ILE A 523 9.57 5.07 4.68
C ILE A 523 10.90 4.76 3.99
N LYS A 524 11.95 5.61 4.15
CA LYS A 524 13.29 5.34 3.59
C LYS A 524 13.85 4.02 4.10
N LYS A 525 13.69 3.73 5.41
CA LYS A 525 14.17 2.47 6.01
C LYS A 525 13.41 1.25 5.52
N ILE A 526 12.10 1.36 5.40
CA ILE A 526 11.28 0.27 4.81
C ILE A 526 11.70 0.05 3.36
N ASN A 527 11.91 1.12 2.59
CA ASN A 527 12.32 1.02 1.18
C ASN A 527 13.67 0.33 1.02
N GLU A 528 14.66 0.62 1.88
CA GLU A 528 15.95 -0.09 1.92
C GLU A 528 15.75 -1.61 2.15
N TYR A 529 14.82 -1.98 3.02
CA TYR A 529 14.48 -3.38 3.29
C TYR A 529 13.78 -4.02 2.09
N MET A 530 12.82 -3.34 1.49
CA MET A 530 12.01 -3.83 0.37
C MET A 530 12.77 -4.00 -0.94
N LYS A 531 13.96 -3.41 -1.09
CA LYS A 531 14.86 -3.65 -2.25
C LYS A 531 15.13 -5.13 -2.50
N TYR A 532 15.22 -5.91 -1.43
CA TYR A 532 15.63 -7.32 -1.47
C TYR A 532 14.54 -8.26 -0.92
N ARG A 533 13.38 -7.75 -0.57
CA ARG A 533 12.29 -8.51 0.05
C ARG A 533 11.01 -8.38 -0.77
N SER A 534 10.10 -9.33 -0.55
CA SER A 534 8.77 -9.31 -1.13
C SER A 534 7.76 -9.69 -0.05
N VAL A 535 6.89 -8.76 0.29
CA VAL A 535 5.90 -8.93 1.35
C VAL A 535 4.52 -8.94 0.73
N PHE A 536 3.72 -9.96 1.04
CA PHE A 536 2.36 -10.08 0.52
C PHE A 536 1.38 -9.16 1.26
N LYS A 537 0.28 -8.83 0.58
CA LYS A 537 -0.72 -7.89 1.10
C LYS A 537 -1.26 -8.30 2.46
N GLU A 538 -1.53 -9.57 2.66
CA GLU A 538 -2.03 -10.10 3.93
C GLU A 538 -1.07 -9.85 5.11
N ASP A 539 0.25 -9.99 4.89
CA ASP A 539 1.24 -9.80 5.95
C ASP A 539 1.34 -8.34 6.39
N TYR A 540 1.46 -7.40 5.44
CA TYR A 540 1.59 -5.99 5.82
C TYR A 540 0.26 -5.39 6.31
N THR A 541 -0.89 -5.85 5.85
CA THR A 541 -2.18 -5.41 6.40
C THR A 541 -2.36 -5.86 7.84
N LYS A 542 -2.10 -7.13 8.17
CA LYS A 542 -2.13 -7.64 9.55
C LYS A 542 -1.18 -6.86 10.47
N TYR A 543 -0.01 -6.52 9.95
CA TYR A 543 0.94 -5.74 10.71
C TYR A 543 0.46 -4.30 10.97
N ILE A 544 -0.11 -3.64 9.98
CA ILE A 544 -0.71 -2.30 10.11
C ILE A 544 -1.87 -2.34 11.12
N GLU A 545 -2.73 -3.34 11.04
CA GLU A 545 -3.84 -3.53 11.98
C GLU A 545 -3.33 -3.69 13.43
N TYR A 546 -2.26 -4.44 13.61
CA TYR A 546 -1.61 -4.58 14.92
C TYR A 546 -1.11 -3.22 15.44
N ILE A 547 -0.34 -2.44 14.64
CA ILE A 547 0.17 -1.12 15.05
C ILE A 547 -0.97 -0.19 15.42
N LEU A 548 -1.99 -0.09 14.57
CA LEU A 548 -3.13 0.80 14.80
C LEU A 548 -3.93 0.40 16.04
N THR A 549 -4.03 -0.91 16.31
CA THR A 549 -4.65 -1.42 17.54
C THR A 549 -3.85 -1.00 18.79
N GLU A 550 -2.53 -1.11 18.77
CA GLU A 550 -1.67 -0.65 19.86
C GLU A 550 -1.80 0.87 20.08
N ILE A 551 -1.78 1.67 19.00
CA ILE A 551 -2.00 3.12 19.08
C ILE A 551 -3.37 3.43 19.70
N LYS A 552 -4.43 2.77 19.24
CA LYS A 552 -5.80 2.98 19.74
C LYS A 552 -5.93 2.60 21.20
N CYS A 553 -5.41 1.44 21.60
CA CYS A 553 -5.59 0.90 22.95
C CYS A 553 -4.64 1.52 23.99
N LYS A 554 -3.44 1.92 23.56
CA LYS A 554 -2.37 2.43 24.43
C LYS A 554 -1.74 3.71 23.84
N PRO A 555 -2.54 4.79 23.58
CA PRO A 555 -1.99 6.01 23.02
C PRO A 555 -0.83 6.54 23.90
N SER A 556 0.27 6.99 23.29
CA SER A 556 1.37 7.64 23.99
C SER A 556 0.90 9.00 24.57
N LYS A 557 1.69 9.63 25.41
CA LYS A 557 1.39 10.99 25.92
C LYS A 557 1.35 11.98 24.77
N GLU A 558 2.27 11.86 23.85
CA GLU A 558 2.42 12.70 22.67
C GLU A 558 1.19 12.58 21.75
N ILE A 559 0.71 11.36 21.51
CA ILE A 559 -0.53 11.12 20.75
C ILE A 559 -1.72 11.80 21.44
N VAL A 560 -1.80 11.70 22.78
CA VAL A 560 -2.86 12.36 23.57
C VAL A 560 -2.79 13.88 23.41
N ASP A 561 -1.61 14.47 23.47
CA ASP A 561 -1.40 15.91 23.35
C ASP A 561 -1.73 16.39 21.92
N VAL A 562 -1.30 15.68 20.89
CA VAL A 562 -1.65 15.97 19.49
C VAL A 562 -3.17 15.87 19.27
N TYR A 563 -3.78 14.73 19.61
CA TYR A 563 -5.22 14.48 19.38
C TYR A 563 -6.10 15.53 20.09
N THR A 564 -5.79 15.85 21.35
CA THR A 564 -6.59 16.83 22.11
C THR A 564 -6.34 18.29 21.70
N SER A 565 -5.33 18.55 20.89
CA SER A 565 -5.04 19.86 20.32
C SER A 565 -5.67 20.07 18.93
N ILE A 566 -6.25 19.02 18.34
CA ILE A 566 -6.90 19.09 17.02
C ILE A 566 -8.06 20.07 17.05
N VAL A 567 -8.05 20.99 16.08
CA VAL A 567 -9.16 21.87 15.73
C VAL A 567 -9.68 21.43 14.37
N GLN A 568 -10.83 20.80 14.35
CA GLN A 568 -11.43 20.27 13.12
C GLN A 568 -12.42 21.26 12.54
N ASN A 569 -12.29 21.58 11.26
CA ASN A 569 -13.20 22.41 10.53
C ASN A 569 -14.07 21.57 9.61
N ASP A 570 -15.36 21.45 9.95
CA ASP A 570 -16.34 20.70 9.18
C ASP A 570 -17.27 21.65 8.41
N ILE A 571 -16.68 22.40 7.45
CA ILE A 571 -17.44 23.37 6.63
C ILE A 571 -18.46 22.63 5.76
N PHE A 572 -18.12 21.44 5.24
CA PHE A 572 -19.03 20.66 4.42
C PHE A 572 -20.06 19.94 5.29
N GLY A 573 -21.31 20.29 5.16
CA GLY A 573 -22.44 19.70 5.87
C GLY A 573 -22.88 20.47 7.11
N THR A 574 -22.06 20.59 8.17
CA THR A 574 -22.45 21.28 9.41
C THR A 574 -22.10 22.76 9.44
N GLY A 575 -21.05 23.16 8.75
CA GLY A 575 -20.56 24.55 8.72
C GLY A 575 -19.83 25.01 9.99
N ASP A 576 -19.49 24.08 10.92
CA ASP A 576 -18.96 24.37 12.24
C ASP A 576 -17.47 24.05 12.38
N VAL A 577 -16.85 24.70 13.36
CA VAL A 577 -15.49 24.38 13.83
C VAL A 577 -15.59 23.59 15.13
N ILE A 578 -15.15 22.36 15.14
CA ILE A 578 -15.22 21.47 16.29
C ILE A 578 -13.85 21.41 16.97
N SER A 579 -13.75 21.82 18.22
CA SER A 579 -12.55 21.67 19.05
C SER A 579 -12.66 20.41 19.91
N LYS A 580 -11.62 19.57 19.87
CA LYS A 580 -11.50 18.40 20.76
C LYS A 580 -11.03 18.77 22.17
N ASN A 581 -10.61 20.01 22.39
CA ASN A 581 -10.08 20.49 23.66
C ASN A 581 -11.20 20.84 24.66
N LYS A 582 -11.86 19.83 25.22
CA LYS A 582 -12.82 19.99 26.33
C LYS A 582 -12.15 19.55 27.63
N ASN A 583 -11.59 20.50 28.38
CA ASN A 583 -10.94 20.20 29.65
C ASN A 583 -11.93 19.71 30.71
N ILE A 584 -11.47 18.81 31.58
CA ILE A 584 -12.23 18.30 32.74
C ILE A 584 -11.63 18.92 34.01
N SER A 585 -12.42 19.70 34.74
CA SER A 585 -11.98 20.30 36.00
C SER A 585 -11.81 19.24 37.10
N PHE A 586 -11.09 19.60 38.20
CA PHE A 586 -10.88 18.70 39.33
C PHE A 586 -12.21 18.24 39.94
N LEU A 587 -13.17 19.14 40.15
CA LEU A 587 -14.50 18.80 40.69
C LEU A 587 -15.30 17.88 39.73
N GLN A 588 -15.19 18.09 38.44
CA GLN A 588 -15.83 17.22 37.46
C GLN A 588 -15.24 15.79 37.45
N LYS A 589 -13.93 15.63 37.76
CA LYS A 589 -13.33 14.31 37.89
C LYS A 589 -13.89 13.51 39.08
N LEU A 590 -14.35 14.19 40.13
CA LEU A 590 -14.95 13.56 41.32
C LEU A 590 -16.40 13.14 41.07
N ASN A 591 -17.03 13.56 39.98
CA ASN A 591 -18.41 13.22 39.66
C ASN A 591 -18.50 12.02 38.69
N PRO A 592 -18.88 10.81 39.17
CA PRO A 592 -18.96 9.61 38.36
C PRO A 592 -19.95 9.71 37.18
N PHE A 593 -21.07 10.44 37.37
CA PHE A 593 -22.07 10.64 36.32
C PHE A 593 -21.54 11.53 35.20
N TYR A 594 -20.80 12.58 35.54
CA TYR A 594 -20.14 13.45 34.55
C TYR A 594 -19.10 12.66 33.74
N ILE A 595 -18.23 11.89 34.41
CA ILE A 595 -17.21 11.07 33.75
C ILE A 595 -17.88 10.01 32.84
N ARG A 596 -18.93 9.35 33.32
CA ARG A 596 -19.68 8.38 32.48
C ARG A 596 -20.25 9.02 31.22
N LYS A 597 -20.86 10.23 31.35
CA LYS A 597 -21.37 10.99 30.20
C LYS A 597 -20.23 11.34 29.24
N ARG A 598 -19.12 11.87 29.78
CA ARG A 598 -17.94 12.27 29.00
C ARG A 598 -17.32 11.08 28.22
N LEU A 599 -17.18 9.91 28.87
CA LEU A 599 -16.69 8.69 28.22
C LEU A 599 -17.68 8.14 27.17
N ARG A 600 -18.98 8.33 27.37
CA ARG A 600 -19.98 7.94 26.37
C ARG A 600 -19.89 8.80 25.11
N ASP A 601 -19.74 10.10 25.28
CA ASP A 601 -19.80 11.10 24.22
C ASP A 601 -18.44 11.24 23.48
N GLU A 602 -17.35 10.66 24.02
CA GLU A 602 -16.04 10.67 23.38
C GLU A 602 -15.88 9.51 22.40
N ILE A 603 -15.37 9.82 21.21
CA ILE A 603 -15.09 8.80 20.20
C ILE A 603 -13.91 7.94 20.67
N TRP A 604 -12.74 8.53 20.89
CA TRP A 604 -11.54 7.82 21.32
C TRP A 604 -11.34 7.94 22.85
N LYS A 605 -11.97 7.03 23.56
CA LYS A 605 -12.06 7.04 25.05
C LYS A 605 -10.71 6.91 25.73
N GLU A 606 -9.83 6.08 25.16
CA GLU A 606 -8.51 5.79 25.74
C GLU A 606 -7.65 7.05 25.86
N VAL A 607 -7.81 8.03 24.96
CA VAL A 607 -7.13 9.33 25.04
C VAL A 607 -7.59 10.11 26.28
N ILE A 608 -8.90 10.20 26.52
CA ILE A 608 -9.44 10.91 27.68
C ILE A 608 -9.07 10.20 28.96
N VAL A 609 -9.13 8.87 28.97
CA VAL A 609 -8.71 8.05 30.11
C VAL A 609 -7.25 8.34 30.48
N LYS A 610 -6.35 8.39 29.51
CA LYS A 610 -4.92 8.67 29.73
C LYS A 610 -4.69 10.12 30.14
N LYS A 611 -5.29 11.08 29.45
CA LYS A 611 -5.14 12.52 29.75
C LYS A 611 -5.48 12.87 31.20
N TYR A 612 -6.52 12.24 31.75
CA TYR A 612 -7.06 12.59 33.06
C TYR A 612 -6.88 11.52 34.13
N ASN A 613 -6.13 10.44 33.86
CA ASN A 613 -5.89 9.29 34.76
C ASN A 613 -7.19 8.63 35.23
N LEU A 614 -8.13 8.35 34.31
CA LEU A 614 -9.45 7.82 34.61
C LEU A 614 -9.53 6.29 34.54
N ASN A 615 -8.42 5.56 34.75
CA ASN A 615 -8.36 4.11 34.56
C ASN A 615 -9.42 3.35 35.39
N PHE A 616 -9.64 3.74 36.64
CA PHE A 616 -10.65 3.14 37.51
C PHE A 616 -12.06 3.33 36.93
N TYR A 617 -12.43 4.57 36.58
CA TYR A 617 -13.74 4.86 35.97
C TYR A 617 -13.95 4.12 34.67
N TYR A 618 -12.91 3.97 33.86
CA TYR A 618 -12.97 3.26 32.58
C TYR A 618 -13.15 1.76 32.77
N ALA A 619 -12.52 1.16 33.77
CA ALA A 619 -12.75 -0.24 34.12
C ALA A 619 -14.21 -0.49 34.51
N VAL A 620 -14.78 0.34 35.40
CA VAL A 620 -16.20 0.29 35.80
C VAL A 620 -17.10 0.50 34.59
N TYR A 621 -16.81 1.47 33.73
CA TYR A 621 -17.57 1.74 32.50
C TYR A 621 -17.63 0.54 31.58
N LYS A 622 -16.49 -0.17 31.36
CA LYS A 622 -16.44 -1.40 30.53
C LYS A 622 -17.32 -2.52 31.12
N VAL A 623 -17.28 -2.71 32.43
CA VAL A 623 -18.12 -3.71 33.12
C VAL A 623 -19.60 -3.40 32.93
N LEU A 624 -19.99 -2.14 33.12
CA LEU A 624 -21.40 -1.70 32.94
C LEU A 624 -21.89 -1.89 31.50
N ILE A 625 -21.04 -1.63 30.49
CA ILE A 625 -21.41 -1.88 29.09
C ILE A 625 -21.59 -3.37 28.82
N LYS A 626 -20.67 -4.21 29.36
CA LYS A 626 -20.75 -5.67 29.19
C LYS A 626 -22.04 -6.22 29.80
N LEU A 627 -22.37 -5.79 31.02
CA LEU A 627 -23.63 -6.17 31.69
C LEU A 627 -24.86 -5.73 30.89
N LYS A 628 -24.87 -4.50 30.37
CA LYS A 628 -25.96 -3.99 29.55
C LYS A 628 -26.16 -4.78 28.24
N ARG A 629 -25.06 -5.25 27.62
CA ARG A 629 -25.13 -6.13 26.45
C ARG A 629 -25.71 -7.50 26.77
N ILE A 630 -25.34 -8.08 27.90
CA ILE A 630 -25.89 -9.37 28.38
C ILE A 630 -27.40 -9.24 28.62
N ILE A 631 -27.83 -8.25 29.40
CA ILE A 631 -29.25 -8.01 29.68
C ILE A 631 -30.07 -7.79 28.40
N LYS A 632 -29.52 -7.02 27.43
CA LYS A 632 -30.21 -6.83 26.13
C LYS A 632 -30.29 -8.09 25.30
N LYS A 633 -29.33 -9.01 25.44
CA LYS A 633 -29.33 -10.28 24.71
C LYS A 633 -30.33 -11.26 25.33
N GLU A 634 -30.49 -11.26 26.65
CA GLU A 634 -31.48 -12.03 27.35
C GLU A 634 -32.93 -11.51 27.16
N ALA A 635 -33.10 -10.18 27.10
CA ALA A 635 -34.40 -9.57 26.83
C ALA A 635 -34.88 -9.72 25.37
N LYS A 636 -34.02 -10.22 24.46
CA LYS A 636 -34.35 -10.53 23.06
C LYS A 636 -34.59 -12.03 22.81
N LYS A 637 -34.30 -12.87 23.82
CA LYS A 637 -34.71 -14.29 23.87
C LYS A 637 -36.12 -14.42 24.49
#